data_88817e4721f8431521dd166e4d7ea620
#
_entry.id   88817e4721f8431521dd166e4d7ea620
#
_cell.length_a   1.000
_cell.length_b   1.000
_cell.length_c   1.000
_cell.angle_alpha   90.00
_cell.angle_beta   90.00
_cell.angle_gamma   90.00
#
_symmetry.space_group_name_H-M   'P 1'
#
loop_
_entity.id
_entity.type
_entity.pdbx_description
1 polymer ?
#
loop_
_entity_poly.entity_id
_entity_poly.type
_entity_poly.pdbx_seq_one_letter_code
_entity_poly.pdbx_strand_id
1 'polypeptide(L)'
;MATDPTESKDTTYPLLPLRDVVVYPHMVVPLFVGREKSITALEEAMENDKQVVLLAQRNPADDNPELKDLYSVGTLATILQMLKLPDGTLKVLVEGASRVSLIDASEGGAFMQTKIENLPDGDLDERESEVLTRSAMSLFEQYVNLSKKIPAEVIATVSGIEDANRLADTIASHMTLSIEQKQDVLEVADLTERFEHLMGLMESEIDLFQIEQRIRGRVKKQMEKSQREYYLNEQMKAIQKELGDIDEAGSEIDQLEAKVEEVGMPKAALEKTKSELNKLKMMSPMSAEASVLRNYIDWMIGVPWKKRSRIKHNLVEAQQTLDQDHHGLDEVKERILEFLAVQQRVKKLKGPVLCLVGPPGVGKTSLGESIARATGRQFVRMSLGGVRDEAEIRGHRRTYIGSLPGKVIQKLSKVKVKNPLFLLDEIDKMGMDQRGDPASALLEVLDPEQNHTFNDHYLEVDYDLSDVMFICTANSMNIPGPLLDRMEVIRIPGYTEGEKVAIAEKYLVPKQRKANGLKESELEITEGALQDAIRYYTREAGVRGLDRDIAKICRKIVTEHVRDGAASTGSVGPEQLEALLGVRRFDYGRAEAENQVGQVTGLAWTSVGGELLTIESAAIPGKGRVIKTGSLGDVMQESIQAALTVVRSRAKALGIRKDFYQENDLHIHVPEGATPKDGPSAGVGMCTALVSVLTGIPVKANVAMTGEITLRGQVLKIGGLKEKLLAAHRGGITTVIIPDDNGSDLKEIPDNIKADLTICQVKWIDEVLDIALEHKPESLSDEEFNRSSAPNDKEQQSSRPSTH
;
A
#
# COMPACT_ATOMS: atom_id res chain seq x y z
N MET A 1 -16.50 -55.03 -32.75
CA MET A 1 -16.81 -53.90 -33.66
C MET A 1 -16.22 -52.68 -33.00
N ALA A 2 -15.09 -52.27 -33.48
CA ALA A 2 -14.40 -51.08 -33.00
C ALA A 2 -15.12 -49.85 -33.59
N THR A 3 -15.51 -48.93 -32.77
CA THR A 3 -16.01 -47.61 -33.22
C THR A 3 -14.83 -46.64 -33.18
N ASP A 4 -14.56 -46.09 -34.36
CA ASP A 4 -13.54 -45.09 -34.65
C ASP A 4 -13.79 -43.81 -33.85
N PRO A 5 -12.77 -43.14 -33.22
CA PRO A 5 -12.94 -41.89 -32.53
C PRO A 5 -12.44 -40.72 -33.39
N THR A 6 -13.22 -40.34 -34.41
CA THR A 6 -13.00 -39.06 -35.12
C THR A 6 -14.33 -38.56 -35.67
N GLU A 7 -15.10 -37.93 -34.81
CA GLU A 7 -16.09 -36.91 -35.16
C GLU A 7 -15.96 -35.75 -34.20
N SER A 8 -15.26 -34.70 -34.66
CA SER A 8 -15.33 -33.37 -34.07
C SER A 8 -16.72 -32.81 -34.31
N LYS A 9 -17.64 -33.05 -33.35
CA LYS A 9 -18.91 -32.34 -33.33
C LYS A 9 -18.62 -30.90 -32.94
N ASP A 10 -19.14 -29.97 -33.75
CA ASP A 10 -19.18 -28.52 -33.52
C ASP A 10 -20.09 -28.20 -32.28
N THR A 11 -19.82 -28.82 -31.15
CA THR A 11 -20.63 -28.70 -29.94
C THR A 11 -20.07 -27.57 -29.10
N THR A 12 -20.89 -26.56 -28.84
CA THR A 12 -20.58 -25.47 -27.92
C THR A 12 -21.12 -25.82 -26.53
N TYR A 13 -20.32 -25.58 -25.49
CA TYR A 13 -20.68 -25.85 -24.10
C TYR A 13 -20.89 -24.55 -23.33
N PRO A 14 -21.86 -24.48 -22.42
CA PRO A 14 -21.97 -23.39 -21.45
C PRO A 14 -20.72 -23.33 -20.58
N LEU A 15 -20.22 -22.09 -20.31
CA LEU A 15 -19.05 -21.84 -19.54
C LEU A 15 -19.39 -21.19 -18.21
N LEU A 16 -18.82 -21.71 -17.12
CA LEU A 16 -19.02 -21.22 -15.76
C LEU A 16 -17.68 -20.73 -15.16
N PRO A 17 -17.48 -19.41 -14.96
CA PRO A 17 -16.34 -18.87 -14.25
C PRO A 17 -16.39 -19.17 -12.76
N LEU A 18 -15.33 -19.75 -12.22
CA LEU A 18 -15.17 -20.07 -10.80
C LEU A 18 -14.22 -19.07 -10.15
N ARG A 19 -14.61 -18.53 -8.98
CA ARG A 19 -13.90 -17.44 -8.30
C ARG A 19 -12.69 -17.94 -7.51
N ASP A 20 -12.85 -19.00 -6.76
CA ASP A 20 -11.93 -19.43 -5.70
C ASP A 20 -11.66 -20.94 -5.67
N VAL A 21 -12.08 -21.67 -6.70
CA VAL A 21 -11.90 -23.10 -6.78
C VAL A 21 -11.46 -23.53 -8.18
N VAL A 22 -10.51 -24.46 -8.23
CA VAL A 22 -10.14 -25.23 -9.41
C VAL A 22 -10.73 -26.61 -9.26
N VAL A 23 -11.48 -27.08 -10.25
CA VAL A 23 -12.12 -28.39 -10.25
C VAL A 23 -11.30 -29.33 -11.11
N TYR A 24 -10.90 -30.46 -10.55
CA TYR A 24 -10.18 -31.51 -11.27
C TYR A 24 -11.13 -32.58 -11.81
N PRO A 25 -10.74 -33.40 -12.79
CA PRO A 25 -11.47 -34.58 -13.18
C PRO A 25 -11.78 -35.50 -11.97
N HIS A 26 -12.93 -36.16 -12.00
CA HIS A 26 -13.44 -37.03 -10.93
C HIS A 26 -13.70 -36.36 -9.57
N MET A 27 -13.57 -35.05 -9.48
CA MET A 27 -13.85 -34.30 -8.26
C MET A 27 -15.33 -33.92 -8.20
N VAL A 28 -15.99 -34.22 -7.08
CA VAL A 28 -17.37 -33.81 -6.83
C VAL A 28 -17.39 -32.59 -5.90
N VAL A 29 -17.89 -31.46 -6.40
CA VAL A 29 -17.84 -30.19 -5.68
C VAL A 29 -19.22 -29.51 -5.65
N PRO A 30 -19.67 -29.05 -4.48
CA PRO A 30 -20.84 -28.17 -4.39
C PRO A 30 -20.43 -26.74 -4.71
N LEU A 31 -21.02 -26.13 -5.73
CA LEU A 31 -20.82 -24.76 -6.13
C LEU A 31 -22.03 -23.90 -5.75
N PHE A 32 -21.77 -22.67 -5.29
CA PHE A 32 -22.81 -21.68 -5.03
C PHE A 32 -22.73 -20.58 -6.09
N VAL A 33 -23.75 -20.48 -6.92
CA VAL A 33 -23.75 -19.61 -8.11
C VAL A 33 -24.83 -18.54 -7.96
N GLY A 34 -24.40 -17.27 -7.91
CA GLY A 34 -25.30 -16.12 -7.74
C GLY A 34 -25.29 -15.14 -8.91
N ARG A 35 -24.38 -15.26 -9.88
CA ARG A 35 -24.31 -14.38 -11.04
C ARG A 35 -25.36 -14.71 -12.07
N GLU A 36 -26.10 -13.73 -12.59
CA GLU A 36 -27.19 -13.95 -13.57
C GLU A 36 -26.73 -14.71 -14.81
N LYS A 37 -25.59 -14.32 -15.42
CA LYS A 37 -25.03 -15.03 -16.58
C LYS A 37 -24.68 -16.50 -16.28
N SER A 38 -24.17 -16.76 -15.07
CA SER A 38 -23.80 -18.11 -14.64
C SER A 38 -25.03 -18.95 -14.31
N ILE A 39 -26.07 -18.36 -13.78
CA ILE A 39 -27.38 -19.01 -13.54
C ILE A 39 -27.98 -19.45 -14.87
N THR A 40 -28.03 -18.55 -15.86
CA THR A 40 -28.55 -18.83 -17.19
C THR A 40 -27.74 -19.93 -17.88
N ALA A 41 -26.42 -19.94 -17.76
CA ALA A 41 -25.54 -20.98 -18.29
C ALA A 41 -25.87 -22.36 -17.71
N LEU A 42 -26.12 -22.43 -16.40
CA LEU A 42 -26.48 -23.68 -15.73
C LEU A 42 -27.89 -24.17 -16.07
N GLU A 43 -28.88 -23.26 -16.20
CA GLU A 43 -30.22 -23.58 -16.64
C GLU A 43 -30.19 -24.17 -18.05
N GLU A 44 -29.45 -23.56 -18.97
CA GLU A 44 -29.24 -24.08 -20.34
C GLU A 44 -28.54 -25.43 -20.34
N ALA A 45 -27.50 -25.60 -19.52
CA ALA A 45 -26.82 -26.90 -19.38
C ALA A 45 -27.76 -28.01 -18.88
N MET A 46 -28.69 -27.69 -17.98
CA MET A 46 -29.66 -28.65 -17.45
C MET A 46 -30.74 -29.07 -18.45
N GLU A 47 -31.08 -28.21 -19.40
CA GLU A 47 -32.03 -28.50 -20.48
C GLU A 47 -31.42 -29.41 -21.57
N ASN A 48 -30.07 -29.34 -21.71
CA ASN A 48 -29.32 -30.13 -22.69
C ASN A 48 -28.63 -31.37 -22.04
N ASP A 49 -27.35 -31.59 -22.33
CA ASP A 49 -26.58 -32.78 -21.92
C ASP A 49 -26.09 -32.74 -20.45
N LYS A 50 -26.51 -31.78 -19.65
CA LYS A 50 -26.04 -31.51 -18.26
C LYS A 50 -24.53 -31.32 -18.14
N GLN A 51 -23.89 -30.93 -19.24
CA GLN A 51 -22.47 -30.63 -19.26
C GLN A 51 -22.19 -29.15 -19.21
N VAL A 52 -21.16 -28.76 -18.46
CA VAL A 52 -20.72 -27.37 -18.29
C VAL A 52 -19.19 -27.33 -18.21
N VAL A 53 -18.60 -26.33 -18.83
CA VAL A 53 -17.15 -26.10 -18.72
C VAL A 53 -16.87 -25.19 -17.54
N LEU A 54 -16.00 -25.65 -16.64
CA LEU A 54 -15.60 -24.93 -15.42
C LEU A 54 -14.22 -24.35 -15.62
N LEU A 55 -14.08 -23.03 -15.48
CA LEU A 55 -12.81 -22.32 -15.59
C LEU A 55 -12.57 -21.46 -14.36
N ALA A 56 -11.36 -21.50 -13.83
CA ALA A 56 -10.96 -20.61 -12.74
C ALA A 56 -10.69 -19.19 -13.26
N GLN A 57 -10.95 -18.18 -12.40
CA GLN A 57 -10.61 -16.80 -12.65
C GLN A 57 -9.16 -16.53 -12.23
N ARG A 58 -8.44 -15.70 -12.99
CA ARG A 58 -7.08 -15.22 -12.62
C ARG A 58 -7.12 -14.30 -11.41
N ASN A 59 -8.14 -13.47 -11.32
CA ASN A 59 -8.33 -12.56 -10.19
C ASN A 59 -9.65 -12.87 -9.46
N PRO A 60 -9.63 -13.43 -8.25
CA PRO A 60 -10.85 -13.75 -7.48
C PRO A 60 -11.69 -12.53 -7.09
N ALA A 61 -11.13 -11.31 -7.11
CA ALA A 61 -11.83 -10.10 -6.73
C ALA A 61 -12.75 -9.54 -7.81
N ASP A 62 -12.69 -10.08 -9.03
CA ASP A 62 -13.50 -9.61 -10.15
C ASP A 62 -14.91 -10.19 -10.12
N ASP A 63 -15.92 -9.31 -10.04
CA ASP A 63 -17.32 -9.73 -10.00
C ASP A 63 -17.89 -10.08 -11.38
N ASN A 64 -17.35 -9.50 -12.46
CA ASN A 64 -17.80 -9.71 -13.83
C ASN A 64 -16.60 -10.03 -14.74
N PRO A 65 -15.98 -11.22 -14.64
CA PRO A 65 -14.83 -11.56 -15.45
C PRO A 65 -15.19 -11.64 -16.94
N GLU A 66 -14.32 -11.09 -17.77
CA GLU A 66 -14.31 -11.29 -19.22
C GLU A 66 -13.49 -12.56 -19.56
N LEU A 67 -13.55 -13.02 -20.80
CA LEU A 67 -12.81 -14.22 -21.22
C LEU A 67 -11.29 -14.11 -21.01
N LYS A 68 -10.71 -12.92 -21.10
CA LYS A 68 -9.28 -12.67 -20.85
C LYS A 68 -8.88 -12.84 -19.38
N ASP A 69 -9.84 -12.75 -18.45
CA ASP A 69 -9.63 -12.84 -17.01
C ASP A 69 -9.74 -14.28 -16.52
N LEU A 70 -10.00 -15.23 -17.43
CA LEU A 70 -10.08 -16.67 -17.16
C LEU A 70 -8.79 -17.37 -17.58
N TYR A 71 -8.57 -18.56 -17.04
CA TYR A 71 -7.53 -19.45 -17.53
C TYR A 71 -7.98 -20.16 -18.81
N SER A 72 -7.04 -20.65 -19.59
CA SER A 72 -7.30 -21.29 -20.88
C SER A 72 -7.61 -22.77 -20.78
N VAL A 73 -7.25 -23.40 -19.69
CA VAL A 73 -7.49 -24.80 -19.40
C VAL A 73 -8.46 -24.92 -18.23
N GLY A 74 -9.41 -25.80 -18.35
CA GLY A 74 -10.41 -26.07 -17.32
C GLY A 74 -10.89 -27.51 -17.34
N THR A 75 -12.05 -27.74 -16.74
CA THR A 75 -12.64 -29.08 -16.62
C THR A 75 -14.04 -29.07 -17.20
N LEU A 76 -14.32 -30.00 -18.12
CA LEU A 76 -15.67 -30.33 -18.50
C LEU A 76 -16.31 -31.12 -17.35
N ALA A 77 -17.43 -30.64 -16.86
CA ALA A 77 -18.10 -31.23 -15.70
C ALA A 77 -19.57 -31.60 -16.02
N THR A 78 -20.07 -32.58 -15.31
CA THR A 78 -21.46 -33.00 -15.37
C THR A 78 -22.21 -32.50 -14.14
N ILE A 79 -23.38 -31.94 -14.35
CA ILE A 79 -24.26 -31.48 -13.26
C ILE A 79 -25.02 -32.68 -12.69
N LEU A 80 -24.70 -33.00 -11.43
CA LEU A 80 -25.37 -34.10 -10.73
C LEU A 80 -26.69 -33.66 -10.09
N GLN A 81 -26.71 -32.47 -9.47
CA GLN A 81 -27.87 -31.93 -8.78
C GLN A 81 -27.84 -30.41 -8.79
N MET A 82 -28.99 -29.78 -8.97
CA MET A 82 -29.19 -28.34 -8.89
C MET A 82 -30.35 -28.02 -7.95
N LEU A 83 -30.13 -27.09 -7.01
CA LEU A 83 -31.11 -26.64 -6.02
C LEU A 83 -31.14 -25.12 -6.00
N LYS A 84 -32.34 -24.55 -6.17
CA LYS A 84 -32.55 -23.10 -6.05
C LYS A 84 -32.79 -22.71 -4.60
N LEU A 85 -31.98 -21.81 -4.06
CA LEU A 85 -32.10 -21.33 -2.69
C LEU A 85 -33.07 -20.14 -2.61
N PRO A 86 -33.62 -19.84 -1.41
CA PRO A 86 -34.60 -18.75 -1.24
C PRO A 86 -34.05 -17.35 -1.54
N ASP A 87 -32.73 -17.16 -1.50
CA ASP A 87 -32.03 -15.91 -1.82
C ASP A 87 -31.78 -15.71 -3.33
N GLY A 88 -32.23 -16.66 -4.17
CA GLY A 88 -32.05 -16.64 -5.61
C GLY A 88 -30.74 -17.27 -6.09
N THR A 89 -29.82 -17.67 -5.21
CA THR A 89 -28.60 -18.40 -5.60
C THR A 89 -28.90 -19.85 -5.95
N LEU A 90 -28.11 -20.43 -6.86
CA LEU A 90 -28.16 -21.85 -7.18
C LEU A 90 -27.06 -22.61 -6.44
N LYS A 91 -27.45 -23.66 -5.73
CA LYS A 91 -26.51 -24.66 -5.21
C LYS A 91 -26.45 -25.81 -6.20
N VAL A 92 -25.30 -26.01 -6.83
CA VAL A 92 -25.11 -26.99 -7.88
C VAL A 92 -24.02 -27.97 -7.44
N LEU A 93 -24.31 -29.26 -7.55
CA LEU A 93 -23.33 -30.33 -7.36
C LEU A 93 -22.81 -30.75 -8.73
N VAL A 94 -21.53 -30.57 -8.96
CA VAL A 94 -20.86 -30.89 -10.23
C VAL A 94 -19.82 -31.98 -10.02
N GLU A 95 -19.64 -32.85 -11.04
CA GLU A 95 -18.57 -33.81 -11.10
C GLU A 95 -17.70 -33.53 -12.32
N GLY A 96 -16.41 -33.32 -12.11
CA GLY A 96 -15.45 -33.16 -13.20
C GLY A 96 -15.32 -34.42 -14.05
N ALA A 97 -15.39 -34.30 -15.36
CA ALA A 97 -15.28 -35.43 -16.29
C ALA A 97 -13.90 -35.49 -16.95
N SER A 98 -13.47 -34.46 -17.67
CA SER A 98 -12.19 -34.45 -18.38
C SER A 98 -11.57 -33.05 -18.41
N ARG A 99 -10.24 -32.99 -18.60
CA ARG A 99 -9.52 -31.72 -18.88
C ARG A 99 -9.82 -31.25 -20.27
N VAL A 100 -10.03 -29.94 -20.39
CA VAL A 100 -10.34 -29.32 -21.66
C VAL A 100 -9.57 -28.00 -21.83
N SER A 101 -9.13 -27.76 -23.05
CA SER A 101 -8.60 -26.48 -23.49
C SER A 101 -9.64 -25.74 -24.30
N LEU A 102 -9.68 -24.41 -24.16
CA LEU A 102 -10.55 -23.56 -24.96
C LEU A 102 -9.97 -23.38 -26.35
N ILE A 103 -10.80 -23.61 -27.38
CA ILE A 103 -10.44 -23.33 -28.78
C ILE A 103 -11.01 -21.96 -29.18
N ASP A 104 -12.31 -21.76 -28.93
CA ASP A 104 -13.03 -20.55 -29.30
C ASP A 104 -14.12 -20.28 -28.25
N ALA A 105 -14.11 -19.09 -27.68
CA ALA A 105 -15.06 -18.67 -26.66
C ALA A 105 -15.75 -17.38 -27.09
N SER A 106 -17.07 -17.34 -26.95
CA SER A 106 -17.90 -16.21 -27.36
C SER A 106 -18.71 -15.66 -26.18
N GLU A 107 -18.72 -14.33 -26.05
CA GLU A 107 -19.57 -13.59 -25.11
C GLU A 107 -20.90 -13.15 -25.74
N GLY A 108 -21.27 -13.70 -26.90
CA GLY A 108 -22.42 -13.30 -27.69
C GLY A 108 -23.72 -13.94 -27.23
N GLY A 109 -24.33 -13.52 -26.12
CA GLY A 109 -25.62 -14.03 -25.67
C GLY A 109 -25.92 -13.75 -24.21
N ALA A 110 -26.91 -14.46 -23.67
CA ALA A 110 -27.33 -14.37 -22.27
C ALA A 110 -26.28 -14.96 -21.30
N PHE A 111 -25.33 -15.78 -21.78
CA PHE A 111 -24.27 -16.46 -21.03
C PHE A 111 -23.04 -16.73 -21.89
N MET A 112 -21.92 -17.08 -21.25
CA MET A 112 -20.67 -17.43 -21.94
C MET A 112 -20.73 -18.84 -22.51
N GLN A 113 -20.24 -19.05 -23.74
CA GLN A 113 -20.17 -20.33 -24.41
C GLN A 113 -18.78 -20.56 -24.98
N THR A 114 -18.34 -21.81 -25.04
CA THR A 114 -17.02 -22.18 -25.55
C THR A 114 -17.06 -23.45 -26.38
N LYS A 115 -16.15 -23.50 -27.38
CA LYS A 115 -15.75 -24.76 -28.02
C LYS A 115 -14.52 -25.29 -27.30
N ILE A 116 -14.47 -26.58 -27.07
CA ILE A 116 -13.41 -27.21 -26.28
C ILE A 116 -12.66 -28.26 -27.10
N GLU A 117 -11.41 -28.45 -26.73
CA GLU A 117 -10.59 -29.57 -27.13
C GLU A 117 -10.26 -30.37 -25.88
N ASN A 118 -10.53 -31.70 -25.94
CA ASN A 118 -10.15 -32.55 -24.83
C ASN A 118 -8.62 -32.69 -24.81
N LEU A 119 -8.03 -32.40 -23.66
CA LEU A 119 -6.62 -32.68 -23.40
C LEU A 119 -6.50 -34.14 -23.05
N PRO A 120 -5.74 -34.94 -23.83
CA PRO A 120 -5.55 -36.34 -23.51
C PRO A 120 -4.78 -36.47 -22.18
N ASP A 121 -5.25 -37.35 -21.34
CA ASP A 121 -4.48 -37.76 -20.17
C ASP A 121 -3.24 -38.52 -20.63
N GLY A 122 -2.06 -38.18 -20.13
CA GLY A 122 -0.81 -38.85 -20.47
C GLY A 122 -0.83 -40.33 -20.01
N ASP A 123 -0.38 -41.21 -20.89
CA ASP A 123 -0.17 -42.64 -20.55
C ASP A 123 1.29 -42.84 -20.06
N LEU A 124 1.44 -43.51 -18.92
CA LEU A 124 2.74 -43.86 -18.34
C LEU A 124 3.03 -45.35 -18.54
N ASP A 125 4.32 -45.70 -18.68
CA ASP A 125 4.73 -47.09 -18.58
C ASP A 125 4.37 -47.64 -17.18
N GLU A 126 3.86 -48.86 -17.11
CA GLU A 126 3.31 -49.47 -15.90
C GLU A 126 4.31 -49.42 -14.71
N ARG A 127 5.62 -49.53 -14.98
CA ARG A 127 6.69 -49.47 -13.95
C ARG A 127 6.96 -48.04 -13.47
N GLU A 128 6.94 -47.06 -14.36
CA GLU A 128 7.13 -45.68 -13.99
C GLU A 128 5.93 -45.17 -13.19
N SER A 129 4.72 -45.55 -13.61
CA SER A 129 3.48 -45.26 -12.91
C SER A 129 3.51 -45.76 -11.46
N GLU A 130 3.94 -47.02 -11.23
CA GLU A 130 4.02 -47.58 -9.90
C GLU A 130 5.02 -46.82 -9.00
N VAL A 131 6.16 -46.41 -9.53
CA VAL A 131 7.20 -45.67 -8.76
C VAL A 131 6.72 -44.27 -8.40
N LEU A 132 6.16 -43.54 -9.36
CA LEU A 132 5.68 -42.16 -9.14
C LEU A 132 4.50 -42.16 -8.18
N THR A 133 3.53 -43.04 -8.37
CA THR A 133 2.38 -43.22 -7.49
C THR A 133 2.81 -43.49 -6.05
N ARG A 134 3.75 -44.44 -5.85
CA ARG A 134 4.26 -44.76 -4.52
C ARG A 134 5.01 -43.60 -3.87
N SER A 135 5.81 -42.89 -4.64
CA SER A 135 6.54 -41.70 -4.14
C SER A 135 5.60 -40.58 -3.76
N ALA A 136 4.63 -40.25 -4.61
CA ALA A 136 3.64 -39.24 -4.35
C ALA A 136 2.78 -39.56 -3.12
N MET A 137 2.36 -40.83 -2.97
CA MET A 137 1.62 -41.28 -1.80
C MET A 137 2.43 -41.13 -0.51
N SER A 138 3.71 -41.49 -0.52
CA SER A 138 4.58 -41.33 0.65
C SER A 138 4.75 -39.88 1.07
N LEU A 139 4.90 -38.98 0.09
CA LEU A 139 4.97 -37.53 0.36
C LEU A 139 3.61 -36.96 0.84
N PHE A 140 2.51 -37.44 0.25
CA PHE A 140 1.18 -37.02 0.66
C PHE A 140 0.84 -37.46 2.09
N GLU A 141 1.23 -38.70 2.49
CA GLU A 141 1.09 -39.12 3.89
C GLU A 141 1.90 -38.23 4.85
N GLN A 142 3.13 -37.84 4.49
CA GLN A 142 3.93 -36.92 5.29
C GLN A 142 3.27 -35.52 5.37
N TYR A 143 2.75 -35.01 4.24
CA TYR A 143 2.06 -33.74 4.18
C TYR A 143 0.80 -33.72 5.07
N VAL A 144 -0.06 -34.76 4.98
CA VAL A 144 -1.28 -34.89 5.79
C VAL A 144 -0.95 -35.00 7.29
N ASN A 145 0.09 -35.79 7.65
CA ASN A 145 0.51 -35.93 9.05
C ASN A 145 1.04 -34.63 9.66
N LEU A 146 1.61 -33.74 8.85
CA LEU A 146 2.09 -32.43 9.28
C LEU A 146 0.99 -31.35 9.23
N SER A 147 0.05 -31.47 8.30
CA SER A 147 -1.07 -30.56 8.11
C SER A 147 -2.19 -30.87 9.09
N LYS A 148 -2.47 -29.98 10.03
CA LYS A 148 -3.62 -30.10 10.95
C LYS A 148 -4.97 -29.80 10.31
N LYS A 149 -5.00 -29.43 9.03
CA LYS A 149 -6.21 -29.01 8.31
C LYS A 149 -6.88 -30.15 7.57
N ILE A 150 -6.15 -31.22 7.26
CA ILE A 150 -6.65 -32.35 6.47
C ILE A 150 -6.90 -33.54 7.42
N PRO A 151 -8.11 -34.14 7.42
CA PRO A 151 -8.40 -35.32 8.20
C PRO A 151 -7.56 -36.53 7.75
N ALA A 152 -7.04 -37.28 8.70
CA ALA A 152 -6.22 -38.46 8.39
C ALA A 152 -6.98 -39.54 7.57
N GLU A 153 -8.30 -39.53 7.59
CA GLU A 153 -9.18 -40.40 6.81
C GLU A 153 -9.00 -40.25 5.28
N VAL A 154 -8.53 -39.08 4.84
CA VAL A 154 -8.26 -38.79 3.43
C VAL A 154 -7.15 -39.71 2.89
N ILE A 155 -6.16 -40.07 3.70
CA ILE A 155 -5.09 -41.03 3.30
C ILE A 155 -5.70 -42.36 2.87
N ALA A 156 -6.67 -42.90 3.60
CA ALA A 156 -7.32 -44.14 3.28
C ALA A 156 -8.13 -44.07 1.97
N THR A 157 -8.74 -42.93 1.70
CA THR A 157 -9.50 -42.68 0.47
C THR A 157 -8.57 -42.58 -0.74
N VAL A 158 -7.45 -41.90 -0.63
CA VAL A 158 -6.48 -41.71 -1.71
C VAL A 158 -5.68 -42.96 -1.98
N SER A 159 -5.33 -43.77 -0.95
CA SER A 159 -4.61 -45.04 -1.11
C SER A 159 -5.40 -46.12 -1.82
N GLY A 160 -6.70 -46.00 -1.94
CA GLY A 160 -7.58 -46.94 -2.66
C GLY A 160 -7.72 -46.64 -4.16
N ILE A 161 -7.05 -45.63 -4.70
CA ILE A 161 -7.14 -45.21 -6.10
C ILE A 161 -6.04 -45.93 -6.90
N GLU A 162 -6.43 -46.77 -7.85
CA GLU A 162 -5.50 -47.52 -8.71
C GLU A 162 -5.09 -46.70 -9.96
N ASP A 163 -5.94 -45.82 -10.44
CA ASP A 163 -5.69 -44.96 -11.60
C ASP A 163 -4.75 -43.81 -11.24
N ALA A 164 -3.61 -43.69 -11.92
CA ALA A 164 -2.57 -42.73 -11.61
C ALA A 164 -3.00 -41.26 -11.92
N ASN A 165 -3.78 -41.03 -12.99
CA ASN A 165 -4.31 -39.72 -13.30
C ASN A 165 -5.28 -39.25 -12.20
N ARG A 166 -6.21 -40.11 -11.84
CA ARG A 166 -7.18 -39.86 -10.77
C ARG A 166 -6.51 -39.68 -9.42
N LEU A 167 -5.42 -40.40 -9.15
CA LEU A 167 -4.64 -40.23 -7.93
C LEU A 167 -4.01 -38.85 -7.84
N ALA A 168 -3.31 -38.44 -8.91
CA ALA A 168 -2.67 -37.12 -8.95
C ALA A 168 -3.69 -35.98 -8.73
N ASP A 169 -4.84 -36.09 -9.39
CA ASP A 169 -5.91 -35.09 -9.29
C ASP A 169 -6.56 -35.04 -7.90
N THR A 170 -6.73 -36.22 -7.30
CA THR A 170 -7.29 -36.31 -5.95
C THR A 170 -6.33 -35.75 -4.92
N ILE A 171 -5.03 -36.04 -5.02
CA ILE A 171 -4.01 -35.41 -4.16
C ILE A 171 -4.04 -33.86 -4.31
N ALA A 172 -4.01 -33.36 -5.53
CA ALA A 172 -4.04 -31.90 -5.80
C ALA A 172 -5.28 -31.23 -5.21
N SER A 173 -6.44 -31.90 -5.28
CA SER A 173 -7.70 -31.39 -4.75
C SER A 173 -7.67 -31.21 -3.23
N HIS A 174 -7.00 -32.11 -2.50
CA HIS A 174 -6.92 -32.09 -1.04
C HIS A 174 -5.79 -31.21 -0.50
N MET A 175 -4.84 -30.79 -1.33
CA MET A 175 -3.77 -29.90 -0.91
C MET A 175 -4.28 -28.46 -0.69
N THR A 176 -3.70 -27.80 0.31
CA THR A 176 -4.00 -26.38 0.62
C THR A 176 -3.09 -25.47 -0.22
N LEU A 177 -3.30 -25.44 -1.52
CA LEU A 177 -2.55 -24.66 -2.50
C LEU A 177 -3.31 -23.38 -2.89
N SER A 178 -2.57 -22.37 -3.41
CA SER A 178 -3.18 -21.21 -4.06
C SER A 178 -3.93 -21.63 -5.35
N ILE A 179 -4.85 -20.76 -5.81
CA ILE A 179 -5.59 -21.02 -7.07
C ILE A 179 -4.62 -21.17 -8.23
N GLU A 180 -3.59 -20.34 -8.29
CA GLU A 180 -2.54 -20.35 -9.29
C GLU A 180 -1.80 -21.68 -9.32
N GLN A 181 -1.31 -22.16 -8.18
CA GLN A 181 -0.65 -23.46 -8.08
C GLN A 181 -1.57 -24.65 -8.43
N LYS A 182 -2.85 -24.57 -8.06
CA LYS A 182 -3.84 -25.59 -8.44
C LYS A 182 -4.09 -25.59 -9.94
N GLN A 183 -4.13 -24.41 -10.54
CA GLN A 183 -4.31 -24.25 -11.97
C GLN A 183 -3.10 -24.77 -12.74
N ASP A 184 -1.88 -24.49 -12.27
CA ASP A 184 -0.65 -25.00 -12.87
C ASP A 184 -0.66 -26.54 -12.92
N VAL A 185 -1.08 -27.22 -11.85
CA VAL A 185 -1.23 -28.68 -11.84
C VAL A 185 -2.30 -29.16 -12.82
N LEU A 186 -3.42 -28.42 -13.00
CA LEU A 186 -4.46 -28.75 -13.95
C LEU A 186 -3.98 -28.61 -15.41
N GLU A 187 -3.14 -27.64 -15.72
CA GLU A 187 -2.63 -27.35 -17.06
C GLU A 187 -1.60 -28.34 -17.57
N VAL A 188 -0.91 -29.06 -16.66
CA VAL A 188 0.09 -30.09 -17.04
C VAL A 188 -0.63 -31.32 -17.56
N ALA A 189 -0.55 -31.57 -18.87
CA ALA A 189 -1.15 -32.71 -19.55
C ALA A 189 -0.33 -34.01 -19.35
N ASP A 190 1.00 -33.92 -19.39
CA ASP A 190 1.88 -35.07 -19.17
C ASP A 190 1.82 -35.50 -17.70
N LEU A 191 1.58 -36.83 -17.50
CA LEU A 191 1.37 -37.36 -16.17
C LEU A 191 2.66 -37.43 -15.35
N THR A 192 3.83 -37.60 -15.98
CA THR A 192 5.13 -37.58 -15.29
C THR A 192 5.42 -36.19 -14.76
N GLU A 193 5.33 -35.18 -15.62
CA GLU A 193 5.57 -33.79 -15.26
C GLU A 193 4.57 -33.35 -14.17
N ARG A 194 3.32 -33.81 -14.25
CA ARG A 194 2.29 -33.51 -13.24
C ARG A 194 2.63 -34.11 -11.87
N PHE A 195 3.09 -35.37 -11.81
CA PHE A 195 3.55 -35.94 -10.55
C PHE A 195 4.79 -35.26 -10.01
N GLU A 196 5.78 -34.93 -10.86
CA GLU A 196 6.98 -34.21 -10.45
C GLU A 196 6.62 -32.81 -9.88
N HIS A 197 5.75 -32.09 -10.57
CA HIS A 197 5.27 -30.79 -10.11
C HIS A 197 4.52 -30.89 -8.78
N LEU A 198 3.63 -31.86 -8.65
CA LEU A 198 2.85 -32.10 -7.45
C LEU A 198 3.75 -32.52 -6.26
N MET A 199 4.74 -33.36 -6.49
CA MET A 199 5.72 -33.74 -5.47
C MET A 199 6.55 -32.54 -5.01
N GLY A 200 6.99 -31.68 -5.95
CA GLY A 200 7.71 -30.45 -5.62
C GLY A 200 6.89 -29.48 -4.77
N LEU A 201 5.60 -29.36 -5.06
CA LEU A 201 4.68 -28.55 -4.23
C LEU A 201 4.51 -29.16 -2.83
N MET A 202 4.37 -30.49 -2.73
CA MET A 202 4.28 -31.18 -1.42
C MET A 202 5.55 -31.01 -0.60
N GLU A 203 6.73 -31.16 -1.19
CA GLU A 203 8.01 -30.96 -0.49
C GLU A 203 8.15 -29.54 0.03
N SER A 204 7.80 -28.56 -0.78
CA SER A 204 7.82 -27.14 -0.38
C SER A 204 6.92 -26.87 0.82
N GLU A 205 5.70 -27.39 0.82
CA GLU A 205 4.75 -27.25 1.92
C GLU A 205 5.21 -28.00 3.19
N ILE A 206 5.78 -29.20 3.03
CA ILE A 206 6.36 -29.98 4.14
C ILE A 206 7.50 -29.21 4.80
N ASP A 207 8.38 -28.60 4.02
CA ASP A 207 9.48 -27.78 4.53
C ASP A 207 8.96 -26.58 5.31
N LEU A 208 7.93 -25.90 4.81
CA LEU A 208 7.29 -24.79 5.51
C LEU A 208 6.69 -25.24 6.85
N PHE A 209 5.98 -26.35 6.90
CA PHE A 209 5.44 -26.92 8.14
C PHE A 209 6.53 -27.30 9.14
N GLN A 210 7.66 -27.87 8.68
CA GLN A 210 8.78 -28.20 9.54
C GLN A 210 9.45 -26.96 10.13
N ILE A 211 9.60 -25.89 9.33
CA ILE A 211 10.12 -24.60 9.81
C ILE A 211 9.16 -24.01 10.85
N GLU A 212 7.87 -24.01 10.60
CA GLU A 212 6.84 -23.51 11.53
C GLU A 212 6.87 -24.30 12.85
N GLN A 213 6.95 -25.62 12.78
CA GLN A 213 7.04 -26.49 13.95
C GLN A 213 8.32 -26.24 14.75
N ARG A 214 9.46 -26.00 14.07
CA ARG A 214 10.74 -25.65 14.70
C ARG A 214 10.68 -24.30 15.40
N ILE A 215 10.04 -23.30 14.78
CA ILE A 215 9.81 -22.00 15.38
C ILE A 215 8.91 -22.12 16.61
N ARG A 216 7.77 -22.80 16.49
CA ARG A 216 6.85 -23.07 17.62
C ARG A 216 7.55 -23.84 18.75
N GLY A 217 8.38 -24.82 18.40
CA GLY A 217 9.19 -25.58 19.38
C GLY A 217 10.21 -24.70 20.10
N ARG A 218 10.88 -23.75 19.43
CA ARG A 218 11.76 -22.78 20.08
C ARG A 218 10.98 -21.85 21.00
N VAL A 219 9.86 -21.30 20.54
CA VAL A 219 9.00 -20.42 21.36
C VAL A 219 8.49 -21.19 22.58
N LYS A 220 8.04 -22.43 22.43
CA LYS A 220 7.59 -23.27 23.53
C LYS A 220 8.73 -23.57 24.52
N LYS A 221 9.93 -23.94 24.04
CA LYS A 221 11.11 -24.15 24.90
C LYS A 221 11.55 -22.87 25.61
N GLN A 222 11.44 -21.72 24.95
CA GLN A 222 11.72 -20.41 25.55
C GLN A 222 10.70 -20.10 26.67
N MET A 223 9.42 -20.36 26.41
CA MET A 223 8.35 -20.20 27.41
C MET A 223 8.53 -21.20 28.57
N GLU A 224 8.80 -22.48 28.27
CA GLU A 224 9.05 -23.50 29.29
C GLU A 224 10.29 -23.20 30.11
N LYS A 225 11.35 -22.64 29.50
CA LYS A 225 12.55 -22.19 30.23
C LYS A 225 12.22 -21.02 31.14
N SER A 226 11.48 -20.01 30.66
CA SER A 226 11.03 -18.87 31.46
C SER A 226 10.06 -19.29 32.56
N GLN A 227 9.14 -20.23 32.30
CA GLN A 227 8.27 -20.82 33.33
C GLN A 227 9.05 -21.66 34.34
N ARG A 228 10.05 -22.41 33.90
CA ARG A 228 10.88 -23.21 34.77
C ARG A 228 11.81 -22.37 35.66
N GLU A 229 12.37 -21.27 35.10
CA GLU A 229 13.11 -20.27 35.85
C GLU A 229 12.21 -19.55 36.86
N TYR A 230 10.98 -19.20 36.45
CA TYR A 230 9.96 -18.64 37.33
C TYR A 230 9.57 -19.66 38.43
N TYR A 231 9.33 -20.92 38.06
CA TYR A 231 8.97 -22.00 39.02
C TYR A 231 10.08 -22.35 39.97
N LEU A 232 11.33 -22.36 39.51
CA LEU A 232 12.52 -22.55 40.35
C LEU A 232 12.75 -21.37 41.29
N ASN A 233 12.51 -20.14 40.82
CA ASN A 233 12.55 -18.96 41.68
C ASN A 233 11.40 -18.95 42.69
N GLU A 234 10.22 -19.41 42.31
CA GLU A 234 9.07 -19.57 43.24
C GLU A 234 9.30 -20.72 44.21
N GLN A 235 9.87 -21.85 43.76
CA GLN A 235 10.29 -22.94 44.70
C GLN A 235 11.41 -22.47 45.64
N MET A 236 12.39 -21.71 45.18
CA MET A 236 13.42 -21.14 46.03
C MET A 236 12.84 -20.17 47.03
N LYS A 237 11.86 -19.35 46.64
CA LYS A 237 11.09 -18.49 47.58
C LYS A 237 10.21 -19.31 48.50
N ALA A 238 9.57 -20.39 48.05
CA ALA A 238 8.76 -21.27 48.88
C ALA A 238 9.63 -22.03 49.93
N ILE A 239 10.81 -22.52 49.54
CA ILE A 239 11.79 -23.15 50.42
C ILE A 239 12.38 -22.14 51.38
N GLN A 240 12.66 -20.92 50.96
CA GLN A 240 13.05 -19.82 51.88
C GLN A 240 11.93 -19.47 52.84
N LYS A 241 10.67 -19.62 52.44
CA LYS A 241 9.48 -19.35 53.25
C LYS A 241 9.18 -20.47 54.24
N GLU A 242 9.50 -21.73 53.94
CA GLU A 242 9.41 -22.88 54.85
C GLU A 242 10.55 -22.89 55.88
N LEU A 243 11.67 -22.23 55.55
CA LEU A 243 12.83 -22.13 56.47
C LEU A 243 12.80 -20.92 57.45
N GLY A 244 11.82 -20.06 57.29
CA GLY A 244 11.59 -18.92 58.20
C GLY A 244 11.00 -17.72 57.46
N ASP A 245 9.66 -17.62 57.43
CA ASP A 245 8.92 -16.37 57.54
C ASP A 245 7.42 -16.61 57.27
N ILE A 246 6.70 -16.88 58.30
CA ILE A 246 5.22 -16.80 58.34
C ILE A 246 4.74 -15.32 58.32
N ASP A 247 5.65 -14.37 58.49
CA ASP A 247 5.33 -12.93 58.53
C ASP A 247 5.37 -12.19 57.18
N GLU A 248 6.03 -12.68 56.14
CA GLU A 248 6.17 -11.92 54.88
C GLU A 248 4.90 -11.88 53.99
N ALA A 249 4.06 -12.91 54.03
CA ALA A 249 2.84 -12.93 53.21
C ALA A 249 1.75 -11.98 53.74
N GLY A 250 1.67 -11.78 55.02
CA GLY A 250 0.85 -10.74 55.67
C GLY A 250 1.37 -9.34 55.28
N SER A 251 2.67 -9.15 55.37
CA SER A 251 3.36 -7.90 55.04
C SER A 251 3.19 -7.47 53.56
N GLU A 252 3.16 -8.43 52.64
CA GLU A 252 3.01 -8.11 51.20
C GLU A 252 1.58 -7.66 50.82
N ILE A 253 0.57 -8.30 51.38
CA ILE A 253 -0.85 -7.90 51.15
C ILE A 253 -1.11 -6.55 51.82
N ASP A 254 -0.57 -6.31 53.00
CA ASP A 254 -0.67 -5.02 53.68
C ASP A 254 0.04 -3.89 52.91
N GLN A 255 1.18 -4.20 52.27
CA GLN A 255 1.86 -3.27 51.38
C GLN A 255 1.04 -2.96 50.10
N LEU A 256 0.37 -3.96 49.51
CA LEU A 256 -0.54 -3.75 48.39
C LEU A 256 -1.74 -2.88 48.77
N GLU A 257 -2.31 -3.11 49.94
CA GLU A 257 -3.42 -2.31 50.52
C GLU A 257 -3.00 -0.85 50.73
N ALA A 258 -1.85 -0.62 51.31
CA ALA A 258 -1.30 0.73 51.48
C ALA A 258 -1.08 1.43 50.12
N LYS A 259 -0.52 0.74 49.13
CA LYS A 259 -0.33 1.27 47.77
C LYS A 259 -1.66 1.59 47.09
N VAL A 260 -2.69 0.75 47.23
CA VAL A 260 -4.03 0.98 46.67
C VAL A 260 -4.65 2.28 47.22
N GLU A 261 -4.41 2.58 48.48
CA GLU A 261 -4.88 3.83 49.11
C GLU A 261 -4.08 5.05 48.69
N GLU A 262 -2.76 4.90 48.52
CA GLU A 262 -1.85 6.01 48.15
C GLU A 262 -2.02 6.48 46.68
N VAL A 263 -2.33 5.57 45.76
CA VAL A 263 -2.39 5.87 44.30
C VAL A 263 -3.51 6.86 43.94
N GLY A 264 -4.54 7.01 44.78
CA GLY A 264 -5.60 7.99 44.63
C GLY A 264 -6.59 7.66 43.51
N MET A 265 -7.02 6.42 43.46
CA MET A 265 -8.03 5.93 42.51
C MET A 265 -9.39 6.63 42.71
N PRO A 266 -10.21 6.80 41.63
CA PRO A 266 -11.61 7.17 41.75
C PRO A 266 -12.38 6.15 42.62
N LYS A 267 -13.48 6.59 43.24
CA LYS A 267 -14.26 5.77 44.17
C LYS A 267 -14.62 4.39 43.61
N ALA A 268 -15.15 4.34 42.40
CA ALA A 268 -15.55 3.09 41.74
C ALA A 268 -14.35 2.12 41.54
N ALA A 269 -13.21 2.65 41.06
CA ALA A 269 -11.99 1.87 40.88
C ALA A 269 -11.42 1.38 42.20
N LEU A 270 -11.45 2.22 43.24
CA LEU A 270 -10.97 1.87 44.57
C LEU A 270 -11.84 0.76 45.21
N GLU A 271 -13.16 0.88 45.16
CA GLU A 271 -14.10 -0.12 45.68
C GLU A 271 -13.89 -1.47 44.99
N LYS A 272 -13.76 -1.46 43.66
CA LYS A 272 -13.50 -2.68 42.89
C LYS A 272 -12.17 -3.30 43.26
N THR A 273 -11.10 -2.50 43.33
CA THR A 273 -9.76 -3.00 43.69
C THR A 273 -9.72 -3.55 45.08
N LYS A 274 -10.37 -2.91 46.05
CA LYS A 274 -10.50 -3.42 47.43
C LYS A 274 -11.30 -4.73 47.48
N SER A 275 -12.35 -4.86 46.66
CA SER A 275 -13.10 -6.12 46.58
C SER A 275 -12.23 -7.26 46.03
N GLU A 276 -11.44 -7.01 44.98
CA GLU A 276 -10.52 -8.01 44.41
C GLU A 276 -9.37 -8.33 45.39
N LEU A 277 -8.88 -7.33 46.11
CA LEU A 277 -7.85 -7.53 47.17
C LEU A 277 -8.38 -8.39 48.30
N ASN A 278 -9.63 -8.19 48.74
CA ASN A 278 -10.26 -9.04 49.73
C ASN A 278 -10.44 -10.49 49.26
N LYS A 279 -10.76 -10.70 47.97
CA LYS A 279 -10.76 -12.05 47.39
C LYS A 279 -9.37 -12.68 47.43
N LEU A 280 -8.33 -11.91 47.05
CA LEU A 280 -6.94 -12.36 47.11
C LEU A 280 -6.51 -12.77 48.50
N LYS A 281 -6.94 -12.03 49.59
CA LYS A 281 -6.70 -12.36 51.01
C LYS A 281 -7.26 -13.73 51.38
N MET A 282 -8.38 -14.15 50.77
CA MET A 282 -9.07 -15.41 51.05
C MET A 282 -8.59 -16.59 50.23
N MET A 283 -7.76 -16.34 49.21
CA MET A 283 -7.29 -17.38 48.28
C MET A 283 -5.93 -17.93 48.68
N SER A 284 -5.68 -19.20 48.33
CA SER A 284 -4.35 -19.74 48.46
C SER A 284 -3.36 -19.01 47.56
N PRO A 285 -2.20 -18.55 48.11
CA PRO A 285 -1.21 -17.83 47.31
C PRO A 285 -0.68 -18.60 46.09
N MET A 286 -0.80 -19.92 46.07
CA MET A 286 -0.34 -20.81 45.01
C MET A 286 -1.39 -21.09 43.95
N SER A 287 -2.58 -20.50 44.03
CA SER A 287 -3.63 -20.73 43.00
C SER A 287 -3.37 -19.89 41.74
N ALA A 288 -3.74 -20.43 40.58
CA ALA A 288 -3.66 -19.69 39.34
C ALA A 288 -4.53 -18.43 39.35
N GLU A 289 -5.67 -18.48 40.00
CA GLU A 289 -6.58 -17.34 40.20
C GLU A 289 -5.95 -16.22 41.01
N ALA A 290 -5.20 -16.56 42.08
CA ALA A 290 -4.48 -15.58 42.91
C ALA A 290 -3.44 -14.81 42.04
N SER A 291 -2.75 -15.46 41.13
CA SER A 291 -1.82 -14.83 40.19
C SER A 291 -2.55 -13.87 39.22
N VAL A 292 -3.72 -14.23 38.72
CA VAL A 292 -4.54 -13.36 37.85
C VAL A 292 -5.02 -12.11 38.61
N LEU A 293 -5.52 -12.31 39.86
CA LEU A 293 -5.96 -11.20 40.69
C LEU A 293 -4.81 -10.27 41.09
N ARG A 294 -3.65 -10.84 41.41
CA ARG A 294 -2.46 -10.06 41.75
C ARG A 294 -2.04 -9.20 40.55
N ASN A 295 -1.91 -9.79 39.35
CA ASN A 295 -1.62 -9.04 38.14
C ASN A 295 -2.64 -7.92 37.91
N TYR A 296 -3.92 -8.16 38.14
CA TYR A 296 -4.95 -7.14 38.02
C TYR A 296 -4.73 -5.99 38.99
N ILE A 297 -4.47 -6.30 40.27
CA ILE A 297 -4.19 -5.28 41.28
C ILE A 297 -2.91 -4.50 40.97
N ASP A 298 -1.87 -5.16 40.47
CA ASP A 298 -0.64 -4.51 40.05
C ASP A 298 -0.88 -3.54 38.90
N TRP A 299 -1.73 -3.90 37.93
CA TRP A 299 -2.14 -2.97 36.88
C TRP A 299 -2.94 -1.80 37.44
N MET A 300 -3.91 -2.03 38.35
CA MET A 300 -4.70 -0.96 38.96
C MET A 300 -3.82 0.03 39.75
N ILE A 301 -2.80 -0.45 40.45
CA ILE A 301 -1.79 0.37 41.15
C ILE A 301 -0.85 1.08 40.14
N GLY A 302 -0.49 0.41 39.07
CA GLY A 302 0.47 0.92 38.08
C GLY A 302 -0.08 2.04 37.18
N VAL A 303 -1.40 2.14 37.02
CA VAL A 303 -2.05 3.17 36.20
C VAL A 303 -2.03 4.53 36.93
N PRO A 304 -1.67 5.63 36.27
CA PRO A 304 -1.57 6.95 36.91
C PRO A 304 -2.95 7.62 37.09
N TRP A 305 -3.66 7.35 38.15
CA TRP A 305 -4.99 7.91 38.41
C TRP A 305 -4.99 9.41 38.71
N LYS A 306 -3.97 9.89 39.46
CA LYS A 306 -3.93 11.27 39.99
C LYS A 306 -2.68 12.04 39.56
N LYS A 307 -1.54 11.34 39.41
CA LYS A 307 -0.23 11.96 39.17
C LYS A 307 -0.18 12.66 37.81
N ARG A 308 0.18 13.96 37.80
CA ARG A 308 0.29 14.78 36.58
C ARG A 308 1.69 15.38 36.45
N SER A 309 2.15 15.57 35.22
CA SER A 309 3.30 16.42 34.90
C SER A 309 2.90 17.89 34.96
N ARG A 310 3.87 18.78 35.28
CA ARG A 310 3.64 20.22 35.26
C ARG A 310 3.59 20.71 33.81
N ILE A 311 2.47 21.27 33.41
CA ILE A 311 2.29 21.81 32.06
C ILE A 311 2.91 23.21 32.01
N LYS A 312 3.67 23.47 30.95
CA LYS A 312 4.16 24.80 30.59
C LYS A 312 3.16 25.47 29.66
N HIS A 313 2.88 26.76 29.90
CA HIS A 313 1.91 27.53 29.14
C HIS A 313 2.56 28.74 28.41
N ASN A 314 3.87 28.76 28.28
CA ASN A 314 4.59 29.85 27.63
C ASN A 314 4.66 29.60 26.09
N LEU A 315 3.85 30.33 25.33
CA LEU A 315 3.83 30.24 23.85
C LEU A 315 5.16 30.69 23.21
N VAL A 316 5.86 31.64 23.81
CA VAL A 316 7.17 32.10 23.29
C VAL A 316 8.21 30.98 23.42
N GLU A 317 8.28 30.29 24.57
CA GLU A 317 9.15 29.12 24.74
C GLU A 317 8.73 27.96 23.81
N ALA A 318 7.43 27.79 23.59
CA ALA A 318 6.93 26.77 22.67
C ALA A 318 7.38 27.07 21.23
N GLN A 319 7.27 28.30 20.78
CA GLN A 319 7.76 28.73 19.47
C GLN A 319 9.27 28.52 19.34
N GLN A 320 10.06 28.98 20.32
CA GLN A 320 11.51 28.76 20.33
C GLN A 320 11.89 27.27 20.26
N THR A 321 11.18 26.40 20.98
CA THR A 321 11.41 24.97 20.93
C THR A 321 11.13 24.39 19.55
N LEU A 322 10.03 24.78 18.92
CA LEU A 322 9.67 24.34 17.57
C LEU A 322 10.68 24.84 16.53
N ASP A 323 11.16 26.08 16.66
CA ASP A 323 12.14 26.67 15.74
C ASP A 323 13.54 26.07 15.89
N GLN A 324 13.93 25.69 17.10
CA GLN A 324 15.19 25.00 17.37
C GLN A 324 15.20 23.56 16.81
N ASP A 325 14.06 22.88 16.86
CA ASP A 325 13.97 21.45 16.50
C ASP A 325 13.63 21.25 15.02
N HIS A 326 12.99 22.23 14.37
CA HIS A 326 12.49 22.10 13.01
C HIS A 326 12.83 23.31 12.16
N HIS A 327 13.48 23.06 11.03
CA HIS A 327 13.73 24.10 10.03
C HIS A 327 12.53 24.25 9.10
N GLY A 328 12.16 25.51 8.79
CA GLY A 328 10.99 25.79 7.97
C GLY A 328 9.66 25.40 8.64
N LEU A 329 8.69 24.96 7.86
CA LEU A 329 7.35 24.55 8.33
C LEU A 329 6.59 25.65 9.08
N ASP A 330 6.76 26.93 8.67
CA ASP A 330 6.28 28.07 9.44
C ASP A 330 4.75 28.05 9.62
N GLU A 331 3.98 27.75 8.57
CA GLU A 331 2.53 27.60 8.65
C GLU A 331 2.10 26.45 9.59
N VAL A 332 2.83 25.33 9.56
CA VAL A 332 2.56 24.18 10.44
C VAL A 332 2.81 24.57 11.90
N LYS A 333 3.91 25.26 12.17
CA LYS A 333 4.26 25.77 13.51
C LYS A 333 3.23 26.79 14.00
N GLU A 334 2.80 27.72 13.14
CA GLU A 334 1.78 28.71 13.46
C GLU A 334 0.46 28.02 13.87
N ARG A 335 -0.02 27.07 13.08
CA ARG A 335 -1.22 26.27 13.42
C ARG A 335 -1.09 25.51 14.72
N ILE A 336 0.09 24.94 15.00
CA ILE A 336 0.36 24.27 16.29
C ILE A 336 0.29 25.28 17.44
N LEU A 337 0.89 26.48 17.27
CA LEU A 337 0.87 27.55 18.28
C LEU A 337 -0.54 28.08 18.52
N GLU A 338 -1.34 28.27 17.48
CA GLU A 338 -2.77 28.64 17.59
C GLU A 338 -3.53 27.59 18.43
N PHE A 339 -3.34 26.31 18.13
CA PHE A 339 -3.96 25.24 18.88
C PHE A 339 -3.54 25.25 20.36
N LEU A 340 -2.25 25.44 20.65
CA LEU A 340 -1.74 25.52 22.02
C LEU A 340 -2.27 26.78 22.75
N ALA A 341 -2.44 27.90 22.05
CA ALA A 341 -3.01 29.13 22.58
C ALA A 341 -4.47 28.95 23.01
N VAL A 342 -5.26 28.28 22.18
CA VAL A 342 -6.66 27.97 22.50
C VAL A 342 -6.74 27.07 23.74
N GLN A 343 -5.92 26.00 23.79
CA GLN A 343 -5.86 25.11 24.94
C GLN A 343 -5.49 25.82 26.25
N GLN A 344 -4.56 26.75 26.19
CA GLN A 344 -4.17 27.56 27.35
C GLN A 344 -5.36 28.37 27.90
N ARG A 345 -6.19 28.90 27.02
CA ARG A 345 -7.29 29.79 27.41
C ARG A 345 -8.51 29.03 27.92
N VAL A 346 -8.81 27.87 27.33
CA VAL A 346 -10.02 27.07 27.65
C VAL A 346 -9.84 26.20 28.89
N LYS A 347 -8.62 25.95 29.37
CA LYS A 347 -8.27 25.11 30.54
C LYS A 347 -8.77 23.65 30.49
N LYS A 348 -9.40 23.22 29.40
CA LYS A 348 -9.83 21.85 29.13
C LYS A 348 -9.52 21.48 27.69
N LEU A 349 -9.07 20.25 27.48
CA LEU A 349 -8.81 19.71 26.13
C LEU A 349 -10.17 19.33 25.48
N LYS A 350 -10.93 20.31 25.01
CA LYS A 350 -12.24 20.11 24.35
C LYS A 350 -12.22 20.39 22.85
N GLY A 351 -11.06 20.64 22.28
CA GLY A 351 -10.90 20.89 20.85
C GLY A 351 -10.73 19.60 20.02
N PRO A 352 -10.76 19.71 18.69
CA PRO A 352 -10.45 18.60 17.81
C PRO A 352 -9.01 18.10 18.05
N VAL A 353 -8.75 16.85 17.70
CA VAL A 353 -7.42 16.26 17.83
C VAL A 353 -6.55 16.68 16.66
N LEU A 354 -5.33 17.15 16.91
CA LEU A 354 -4.40 17.47 15.83
C LEU A 354 -4.00 16.23 15.05
N CYS A 355 -4.13 16.28 13.73
CA CYS A 355 -3.71 15.22 12.82
C CYS A 355 -2.67 15.77 11.83
N LEU A 356 -1.42 15.33 11.96
CA LEU A 356 -0.32 15.70 11.09
C LEU A 356 -0.27 14.75 9.89
N VAL A 357 -0.68 15.24 8.72
CA VAL A 357 -0.74 14.44 7.48
C VAL A 357 0.34 14.91 6.52
N GLY A 358 1.12 13.98 6.00
CA GLY A 358 2.16 14.29 5.02
C GLY A 358 3.03 13.09 4.67
N PRO A 359 3.92 13.22 3.69
CA PRO A 359 4.75 12.13 3.23
C PRO A 359 5.68 11.58 4.33
N PRO A 360 6.21 10.36 4.16
CA PRO A 360 7.15 9.80 5.12
C PRO A 360 8.44 10.63 5.20
N GLY A 361 8.98 10.79 6.42
CA GLY A 361 10.26 11.46 6.63
C GLY A 361 10.22 12.98 6.73
N VAL A 362 9.04 13.60 6.77
CA VAL A 362 8.89 15.08 6.96
C VAL A 362 8.85 15.52 8.43
N GLY A 363 9.16 14.65 9.37
CA GLY A 363 9.27 15.02 10.78
C GLY A 363 7.98 14.99 11.59
N LYS A 364 6.91 14.33 11.16
CA LYS A 364 5.64 14.24 11.90
C LYS A 364 5.79 13.78 13.35
N THR A 365 6.54 12.70 13.56
CA THR A 365 6.78 12.13 14.89
C THR A 365 7.64 13.05 15.75
N SER A 366 8.67 13.66 15.18
CA SER A 366 9.54 14.62 15.90
C SER A 366 8.81 15.92 16.24
N LEU A 367 7.85 16.39 15.43
CA LEU A 367 6.97 17.50 15.78
C LEU A 367 6.14 17.17 17.03
N GLY A 368 5.58 15.97 17.13
CA GLY A 368 4.89 15.50 18.33
C GLY A 368 5.79 15.51 19.57
N GLU A 369 7.05 15.08 19.45
CA GLU A 369 8.04 15.14 20.54
C GLU A 369 8.36 16.58 20.94
N SER A 370 8.49 17.48 19.97
CA SER A 370 8.77 18.88 20.24
C SER A 370 7.58 19.60 20.90
N ILE A 371 6.35 19.28 20.50
CA ILE A 371 5.14 19.76 21.19
C ILE A 371 5.09 19.25 22.64
N ALA A 372 5.46 17.99 22.90
CA ALA A 372 5.52 17.46 24.24
C ALA A 372 6.54 18.20 25.11
N ARG A 373 7.75 18.49 24.58
CA ARG A 373 8.78 19.29 25.26
C ARG A 373 8.32 20.71 25.50
N ALA A 374 7.75 21.36 24.50
CA ALA A 374 7.24 22.72 24.58
C ALA A 374 6.17 22.88 25.67
N THR A 375 5.29 21.88 25.80
CA THR A 375 4.21 21.89 26.80
C THR A 375 4.61 21.28 28.14
N GLY A 376 5.83 20.73 28.27
CA GLY A 376 6.26 20.02 29.51
C GLY A 376 5.54 18.71 29.77
N ARG A 377 4.87 18.14 28.79
CA ARG A 377 4.18 16.84 28.86
C ARG A 377 5.17 15.71 28.61
N GLN A 378 4.95 14.58 29.25
CA GLN A 378 5.68 13.36 28.92
C GLN A 378 5.20 12.84 27.55
N PHE A 379 6.14 12.42 26.71
CA PHE A 379 5.84 11.90 25.37
C PHE A 379 5.59 10.40 25.37
N VAL A 380 4.53 9.99 24.73
CA VAL A 380 4.16 8.58 24.51
C VAL A 380 3.83 8.37 23.05
N ARG A 381 4.37 7.32 22.46
CA ARG A 381 4.06 6.93 21.08
C ARG A 381 3.42 5.56 21.04
N MET A 382 2.34 5.44 20.27
CA MET A 382 1.69 4.18 19.90
C MET A 382 1.53 4.13 18.38
N SER A 383 2.09 3.11 17.73
CA SER A 383 1.83 2.87 16.32
C SER A 383 0.52 2.14 16.14
N LEU A 384 -0.31 2.63 15.24
CA LEU A 384 -1.57 2.03 14.82
C LEU A 384 -1.44 1.26 13.49
N GLY A 385 -0.27 1.36 12.83
CA GLY A 385 0.00 0.62 11.60
C GLY A 385 -0.07 -0.88 11.82
N GLY A 386 -0.99 -1.55 11.12
CA GLY A 386 -1.20 -2.99 11.22
C GLY A 386 -2.13 -3.45 12.36
N VAL A 387 -2.66 -2.52 13.16
CA VAL A 387 -3.68 -2.83 14.18
C VAL A 387 -4.99 -3.18 13.47
N ARG A 388 -5.58 -4.32 13.83
CA ARG A 388 -6.84 -4.82 13.26
C ARG A 388 -7.84 -5.26 14.32
N ASP A 389 -7.39 -5.47 15.55
CA ASP A 389 -8.19 -5.96 16.67
C ASP A 389 -8.47 -4.80 17.65
N GLU A 390 -9.74 -4.56 17.95
CA GLU A 390 -10.19 -3.59 18.95
C GLU A 390 -9.57 -3.84 20.32
N ALA A 391 -9.31 -5.10 20.66
CA ALA A 391 -8.71 -5.49 21.93
C ALA A 391 -7.28 -4.95 22.12
N GLU A 392 -6.57 -4.58 21.06
CA GLU A 392 -5.29 -3.90 21.19
C GLU A 392 -5.43 -2.50 21.83
N ILE A 393 -6.60 -1.85 21.65
CA ILE A 393 -6.88 -0.52 22.20
C ILE A 393 -7.55 -0.64 23.58
N ARG A 394 -8.61 -1.46 23.66
CA ARG A 394 -9.45 -1.63 24.85
C ARG A 394 -9.05 -2.77 25.78
N GLY A 395 -8.07 -3.61 25.40
CA GLY A 395 -7.67 -4.78 26.18
C GLY A 395 -8.61 -5.97 26.05
N HIS A 396 -8.17 -7.10 26.58
CA HIS A 396 -8.94 -8.33 26.63
C HIS A 396 -9.62 -8.48 27.99
N ARG A 397 -10.78 -9.12 28.02
CA ARG A 397 -11.43 -9.47 29.30
C ARG A 397 -10.50 -10.35 30.14
N ARG A 398 -10.38 -10.05 31.42
CA ARG A 398 -9.48 -10.70 32.38
C ARG A 398 -9.74 -12.21 32.61
N THR A 399 -10.87 -12.73 32.14
CA THR A 399 -11.21 -14.16 32.24
C THR A 399 -10.27 -15.07 31.49
N TYR A 400 -9.48 -14.55 30.54
CA TYR A 400 -8.52 -15.33 29.77
C TYR A 400 -7.13 -15.27 30.41
N ILE A 401 -6.50 -16.42 30.58
CA ILE A 401 -5.11 -16.49 31.10
C ILE A 401 -4.17 -15.78 30.13
N GLY A 402 -3.39 -14.84 30.65
CA GLY A 402 -2.47 -14.01 29.84
C GLY A 402 -3.11 -12.74 29.25
N SER A 403 -4.36 -12.41 29.61
CA SER A 403 -4.98 -11.15 29.23
C SER A 403 -4.21 -9.95 29.79
N LEU A 404 -4.21 -8.86 29.02
CA LEU A 404 -3.56 -7.60 29.35
C LEU A 404 -4.50 -6.43 29.08
N PRO A 405 -4.33 -5.30 29.77
CA PRO A 405 -5.01 -4.06 29.41
C PRO A 405 -4.68 -3.64 27.97
N GLY A 406 -5.51 -2.79 27.41
CA GLY A 406 -5.27 -2.17 26.10
C GLY A 406 -3.97 -1.37 26.06
N LYS A 407 -3.40 -1.20 24.89
CA LYS A 407 -2.14 -0.46 24.69
C LYS A 407 -2.19 0.97 25.21
N VAL A 408 -3.35 1.61 25.23
CA VAL A 408 -3.54 2.94 25.81
C VAL A 408 -3.20 2.92 27.31
N ILE A 409 -3.81 2.04 28.06
CA ILE A 409 -3.57 1.89 29.51
C ILE A 409 -2.15 1.42 29.80
N GLN A 410 -1.63 0.44 29.03
CA GLN A 410 -0.25 -0.02 29.19
C GLN A 410 0.78 1.11 29.03
N LYS A 411 0.58 1.97 28.04
CA LYS A 411 1.47 3.12 27.78
C LYS A 411 1.36 4.17 28.89
N LEU A 412 0.15 4.45 29.37
CA LEU A 412 -0.07 5.36 30.51
C LEU A 412 0.59 4.85 31.79
N SER A 413 0.45 3.57 32.10
CA SER A 413 1.13 2.94 33.23
C SER A 413 2.65 3.06 33.13
N LYS A 414 3.23 2.91 31.92
CA LYS A 414 4.67 3.04 31.70
C LYS A 414 5.18 4.48 31.94
N VAL A 415 4.42 5.48 31.54
CA VAL A 415 4.79 6.90 31.68
C VAL A 415 4.53 7.44 33.08
N LYS A 416 3.66 6.80 33.86
CA LYS A 416 3.34 7.13 35.25
C LYS A 416 2.76 8.55 35.46
N VAL A 417 2.20 9.17 34.41
CA VAL A 417 1.48 10.45 34.50
C VAL A 417 0.16 10.39 33.73
N LYS A 418 -0.88 11.06 34.28
CA LYS A 418 -2.24 11.07 33.72
C LYS A 418 -2.36 11.98 32.48
N ASN A 419 -1.48 12.97 32.32
CA ASN A 419 -1.58 14.03 31.33
C ASN A 419 -0.43 14.05 30.29
N PRO A 420 -0.01 12.90 29.72
CA PRO A 420 1.02 12.89 28.70
C PRO A 420 0.52 13.51 27.39
N LEU A 421 1.44 13.76 26.45
CA LEU A 421 1.14 13.84 25.04
C LEU A 421 1.22 12.44 24.45
N PHE A 422 0.12 11.99 23.85
CA PHE A 422 -0.01 10.66 23.30
C PHE A 422 -0.08 10.73 21.77
N LEU A 423 1.00 10.32 21.11
CA LEU A 423 1.09 10.30 19.65
C LEU A 423 0.58 8.95 19.11
N LEU A 424 -0.49 9.01 18.35
CA LEU A 424 -1.06 7.89 17.59
C LEU A 424 -0.51 7.94 16.16
N ASP A 425 0.47 7.07 15.89
CA ASP A 425 1.25 7.11 14.66
C ASP A 425 0.68 6.15 13.61
N GLU A 426 0.64 6.59 12.34
CA GLU A 426 0.15 5.82 11.19
C GLU A 426 -1.32 5.40 11.28
N ILE A 427 -2.21 6.36 11.64
CA ILE A 427 -3.65 6.10 11.77
C ILE A 427 -4.32 5.68 10.43
N ASP A 428 -3.76 6.09 9.31
CA ASP A 428 -4.20 5.73 7.96
C ASP A 428 -3.90 4.28 7.56
N LYS A 429 -3.12 3.56 8.39
CA LYS A 429 -2.74 2.16 8.14
C LYS A 429 -3.46 1.16 9.04
N MET A 430 -4.47 1.60 9.77
CA MET A 430 -5.36 0.69 10.49
C MET A 430 -6.23 -0.09 9.49
N GLY A 431 -6.52 -1.34 9.83
CA GLY A 431 -7.43 -2.20 9.08
C GLY A 431 -8.60 -2.66 9.94
N MET A 432 -9.70 -3.04 9.29
CA MET A 432 -10.79 -3.80 9.92
C MET A 432 -10.64 -5.28 9.54
N ASP A 433 -11.00 -6.17 10.44
CA ASP A 433 -11.19 -7.58 10.15
C ASP A 433 -12.40 -8.14 10.93
N GLN A 434 -12.64 -9.45 10.83
CA GLN A 434 -13.76 -10.10 11.52
C GLN A 434 -13.68 -10.05 13.07
N ARG A 435 -12.57 -9.59 13.63
CA ARG A 435 -12.33 -9.52 15.08
C ARG A 435 -12.69 -8.18 15.69
N GLY A 436 -12.99 -7.18 14.88
CA GLY A 436 -13.44 -5.88 15.34
C GLY A 436 -13.01 -4.71 14.48
N ASP A 437 -13.43 -3.53 14.90
CA ASP A 437 -13.10 -2.25 14.28
C ASP A 437 -12.30 -1.37 15.26
N PRO A 438 -10.96 -1.32 15.15
CA PRO A 438 -10.14 -0.45 15.98
C PRO A 438 -10.51 1.04 15.88
N ALA A 439 -11.08 1.47 14.72
CA ALA A 439 -11.49 2.84 14.54
C ALA A 439 -12.63 3.21 15.49
N SER A 440 -13.57 2.31 15.73
CA SER A 440 -14.64 2.50 16.70
C SER A 440 -14.12 2.65 18.14
N ALA A 441 -13.12 1.87 18.53
CA ALA A 441 -12.47 2.03 19.84
C ALA A 441 -11.73 3.36 19.96
N LEU A 442 -11.09 3.82 18.88
CA LEU A 442 -10.42 5.12 18.87
C LEU A 442 -11.38 6.30 18.93
N LEU A 443 -12.61 6.16 18.41
CA LEU A 443 -13.60 7.22 18.54
C LEU A 443 -13.88 7.53 20.00
N GLU A 444 -14.01 6.52 20.87
CA GLU A 444 -14.19 6.72 22.31
C GLU A 444 -12.94 7.37 22.96
N VAL A 445 -11.74 6.99 22.52
CA VAL A 445 -10.48 7.58 23.04
C VAL A 445 -10.32 9.05 22.64
N LEU A 446 -10.66 9.38 21.39
CA LEU A 446 -10.41 10.70 20.80
C LEU A 446 -11.55 11.70 20.98
N ASP A 447 -12.76 11.22 21.25
CA ASP A 447 -13.91 12.09 21.45
C ASP A 447 -13.88 12.77 22.83
N PRO A 448 -13.72 14.09 22.93
CA PRO A 448 -13.68 14.81 24.21
C PRO A 448 -14.97 14.68 25.04
N GLU A 449 -16.08 14.26 24.42
CA GLU A 449 -17.36 14.06 25.11
C GLU A 449 -17.44 12.67 25.76
N GLN A 450 -16.67 11.70 25.28
CA GLN A 450 -16.71 10.30 25.73
C GLN A 450 -15.43 9.86 26.47
N ASN A 451 -14.28 10.47 26.16
CA ASN A 451 -12.99 10.01 26.67
C ASN A 451 -12.81 10.07 28.17
N HIS A 452 -13.66 10.79 28.91
CA HIS A 452 -13.65 10.84 30.37
C HIS A 452 -14.18 9.54 31.03
N THR A 453 -14.87 8.70 30.26
CA THR A 453 -15.42 7.40 30.66
C THR A 453 -14.88 6.27 29.81
N PHE A 454 -13.63 6.37 29.36
CA PHE A 454 -12.99 5.31 28.59
C PHE A 454 -12.95 4.00 29.36
N ASN A 455 -13.57 2.96 28.82
CA ASN A 455 -13.67 1.66 29.47
C ASN A 455 -12.71 0.64 28.83
N ASP A 456 -11.67 0.28 29.59
CA ASP A 456 -10.77 -0.81 29.24
C ASP A 456 -11.37 -2.14 29.72
N HIS A 457 -11.45 -3.13 28.85
CA HIS A 457 -12.08 -4.42 29.13
C HIS A 457 -11.33 -5.26 30.19
N TYR A 458 -10.04 -4.99 30.40
CA TYR A 458 -9.25 -5.64 31.45
C TYR A 458 -9.45 -4.98 32.80
N LEU A 459 -9.42 -3.64 32.84
CA LEU A 459 -9.61 -2.89 34.07
C LEU A 459 -11.07 -2.95 34.54
N GLU A 460 -12.02 -3.02 33.60
CA GLU A 460 -13.47 -3.02 33.83
C GLU A 460 -13.95 -1.87 34.76
N VAL A 461 -13.24 -0.75 34.70
CA VAL A 461 -13.56 0.51 35.35
C VAL A 461 -13.25 1.66 34.40
N ASP A 462 -14.00 2.74 34.49
CA ASP A 462 -13.78 3.89 33.63
C ASP A 462 -12.48 4.60 33.99
N TYR A 463 -11.73 4.95 32.98
CA TYR A 463 -10.51 5.75 33.07
C TYR A 463 -10.67 7.07 32.33
N ASP A 464 -10.42 8.17 33.03
CA ASP A 464 -10.56 9.50 32.49
C ASP A 464 -9.33 9.91 31.67
N LEU A 465 -9.50 9.92 30.35
CA LEU A 465 -8.48 10.33 29.36
C LEU A 465 -8.52 11.83 29.03
N SER A 466 -9.41 12.62 29.63
CA SER A 466 -9.62 14.04 29.29
C SER A 466 -8.39 14.94 29.49
N ASP A 467 -7.42 14.52 30.29
CA ASP A 467 -6.16 15.24 30.52
C ASP A 467 -5.05 14.87 29.51
N VAL A 468 -5.24 13.81 28.73
CA VAL A 468 -4.30 13.33 27.73
C VAL A 468 -4.39 14.21 26.48
N MET A 469 -3.27 14.71 26.00
CA MET A 469 -3.19 15.41 24.72
C MET A 469 -2.92 14.40 23.60
N PHE A 470 -3.91 14.11 22.79
CA PHE A 470 -3.76 13.22 21.65
C PHE A 470 -3.31 14.01 20.41
N ILE A 471 -2.35 13.43 19.68
CA ILE A 471 -1.93 13.89 18.36
C ILE A 471 -1.89 12.66 17.45
N CYS A 472 -2.45 12.77 16.26
CA CYS A 472 -2.42 11.71 15.25
C CYS A 472 -1.39 12.03 14.16
N THR A 473 -0.82 11.00 13.53
CA THR A 473 -0.05 11.16 12.30
C THR A 473 -0.58 10.22 11.23
N ALA A 474 -0.55 10.68 9.99
CA ALA A 474 -0.92 9.90 8.82
C ALA A 474 0.01 10.21 7.65
N ASN A 475 0.18 9.26 6.73
CA ASN A 475 0.89 9.49 5.48
C ASN A 475 -0.06 9.93 4.35
N SER A 476 -1.33 9.57 4.46
CA SER A 476 -2.38 9.86 3.49
C SER A 476 -3.67 10.29 4.18
N MET A 477 -4.62 10.81 3.41
CA MET A 477 -5.97 11.16 3.90
C MET A 477 -6.91 9.94 3.99
N ASN A 478 -6.39 8.72 3.81
CA ASN A 478 -7.19 7.49 3.92
C ASN A 478 -7.47 7.15 5.40
N ILE A 479 -8.19 8.04 6.06
CA ILE A 479 -8.60 7.92 7.45
C ILE A 479 -10.10 7.69 7.47
N PRO A 480 -10.64 6.78 8.32
CA PRO A 480 -12.08 6.61 8.45
C PRO A 480 -12.80 7.94 8.72
N GLY A 481 -13.85 8.22 7.95
CA GLY A 481 -14.59 9.50 8.01
C GLY A 481 -14.97 9.94 9.43
N PRO A 482 -15.57 9.06 10.27
CA PRO A 482 -15.94 9.43 11.64
C PRO A 482 -14.77 9.87 12.53
N LEU A 483 -13.56 9.35 12.29
CA LEU A 483 -12.35 9.82 12.97
C LEU A 483 -11.88 11.16 12.43
N LEU A 484 -11.94 11.32 11.10
CA LEU A 484 -11.53 12.55 10.43
C LEU A 484 -12.36 13.76 10.88
N ASP A 485 -13.66 13.58 11.11
CA ASP A 485 -14.58 14.62 11.60
C ASP A 485 -14.19 15.17 12.99
N ARG A 486 -13.40 14.42 13.75
CA ARG A 486 -12.90 14.81 15.09
C ARG A 486 -11.49 15.36 15.07
N MET A 487 -10.89 15.47 13.87
CA MET A 487 -9.50 15.85 13.70
C MET A 487 -9.37 17.23 13.05
N GLU A 488 -8.43 18.01 13.54
CA GLU A 488 -7.92 19.17 12.85
C GLU A 488 -6.69 18.75 12.04
N VAL A 489 -6.87 18.67 10.71
CA VAL A 489 -5.83 18.19 9.79
C VAL A 489 -4.86 19.31 9.47
N ILE A 490 -3.59 19.11 9.83
CA ILE A 490 -2.46 19.96 9.42
C ILE A 490 -1.67 19.19 8.36
N ARG A 491 -1.68 19.70 7.13
CA ARG A 491 -0.91 19.11 6.04
C ARG A 491 0.54 19.58 6.10
N ILE A 492 1.46 18.61 6.12
CA ILE A 492 2.90 18.87 6.10
C ILE A 492 3.38 18.56 4.69
N PRO A 493 3.82 19.56 3.93
CA PRO A 493 4.35 19.35 2.58
C PRO A 493 5.70 18.63 2.63
N GLY A 494 6.17 18.17 1.46
CA GLY A 494 7.55 17.74 1.29
C GLY A 494 8.53 18.93 1.38
N TYR A 495 9.77 18.63 1.71
CA TYR A 495 10.83 19.63 1.79
C TYR A 495 11.39 19.97 0.41
N THR A 496 11.73 21.23 0.22
CA THR A 496 12.53 21.72 -0.90
C THR A 496 13.98 21.22 -0.78
N GLU A 497 14.75 21.32 -1.86
CA GLU A 497 16.17 20.96 -1.82
C GLU A 497 16.94 21.81 -0.80
N GLY A 498 16.72 23.13 -0.79
CA GLY A 498 17.37 24.02 0.17
C GLY A 498 17.00 23.72 1.62
N GLU A 499 15.72 23.41 1.89
CA GLU A 499 15.28 22.96 3.22
C GLU A 499 15.93 21.63 3.62
N LYS A 500 16.06 20.68 2.69
CA LYS A 500 16.74 19.40 2.96
C LYS A 500 18.21 19.59 3.29
N VAL A 501 18.91 20.49 2.58
CA VAL A 501 20.30 20.85 2.88
C VAL A 501 20.40 21.44 4.27
N ALA A 502 19.57 22.44 4.58
CA ALA A 502 19.57 23.07 5.90
C ALA A 502 19.22 22.09 7.04
N ILE A 503 18.27 21.18 6.80
CA ILE A 503 17.94 20.10 7.74
C ILE A 503 19.11 19.14 7.91
N ALA A 504 19.78 18.78 6.82
CA ALA A 504 20.94 17.89 6.87
C ALA A 504 22.06 18.49 7.71
N GLU A 505 22.43 19.74 7.44
CA GLU A 505 23.49 20.45 8.18
C GLU A 505 23.16 20.61 9.66
N LYS A 506 21.98 21.14 9.95
CA LYS A 506 21.62 21.50 11.34
C LYS A 506 21.29 20.30 12.21
N TYR A 507 20.70 19.23 11.65
CA TYR A 507 20.13 18.14 12.46
C TYR A 507 20.68 16.76 12.09
N LEU A 508 20.73 16.39 10.80
CA LEU A 508 21.05 15.01 10.43
C LEU A 508 22.53 14.70 10.58
N VAL A 509 23.42 15.56 10.10
CA VAL A 509 24.86 15.36 10.19
C VAL A 509 25.33 15.33 11.65
N PRO A 510 24.96 16.28 12.54
CA PRO A 510 25.32 16.20 13.95
C PRO A 510 24.75 14.93 14.65
N LYS A 511 23.50 14.57 14.34
CA LYS A 511 22.85 13.37 14.87
C LYS A 511 23.63 12.12 14.46
N GLN A 512 23.98 11.98 13.19
CA GLN A 512 24.65 10.80 12.67
C GLN A 512 26.13 10.74 13.09
N ARG A 513 26.82 11.87 13.18
CA ARG A 513 28.16 11.93 13.79
C ARG A 513 28.14 11.38 15.21
N LYS A 514 27.23 11.88 16.06
CA LYS A 514 27.08 11.41 17.44
C LYS A 514 26.70 9.92 17.50
N ALA A 515 25.79 9.47 16.66
CA ALA A 515 25.34 8.07 16.64
C ALA A 515 26.44 7.09 16.20
N ASN A 516 27.38 7.52 15.35
CA ASN A 516 28.49 6.71 14.88
C ASN A 516 29.82 6.99 15.62
N GLY A 517 29.80 7.80 16.71
CA GLY A 517 30.98 8.05 17.54
C GLY A 517 32.02 8.97 16.92
N LEU A 518 31.68 9.75 15.90
CA LEU A 518 32.54 10.72 15.25
C LEU A 518 32.50 12.07 15.96
N LYS A 519 33.66 12.71 16.09
CA LYS A 519 33.79 14.10 16.58
C LYS A 519 33.53 15.09 15.45
N GLU A 520 33.25 16.34 15.79
CA GLU A 520 33.03 17.40 14.78
C GLU A 520 34.23 17.63 13.87
N SER A 521 35.44 17.47 14.43
CA SER A 521 36.69 17.62 13.69
C SER A 521 37.03 16.45 12.76
N GLU A 522 36.36 15.30 12.86
CA GLU A 522 36.68 14.10 12.12
C GLU A 522 35.87 13.96 10.83
N LEU A 523 34.72 14.60 10.75
CA LEU A 523 33.86 14.59 9.56
C LEU A 523 33.14 15.93 9.37
N GLU A 524 33.39 16.56 8.24
CA GLU A 524 32.63 17.66 7.70
C GLU A 524 32.06 17.24 6.34
N ILE A 525 30.78 17.48 6.09
CA ILE A 525 30.16 17.23 4.80
C ILE A 525 29.83 18.59 4.19
N THR A 526 30.40 18.88 3.03
CA THR A 526 30.20 20.17 2.37
C THR A 526 28.76 20.33 1.87
N GLU A 527 28.27 21.56 1.77
CA GLU A 527 26.95 21.87 1.22
C GLU A 527 26.78 21.26 -0.18
N GLY A 528 27.79 21.39 -1.05
CA GLY A 528 27.76 20.78 -2.38
C GLY A 528 27.64 19.27 -2.35
N ALA A 529 28.25 18.58 -1.39
CA ALA A 529 28.08 17.15 -1.21
C ALA A 529 26.66 16.78 -0.74
N LEU A 530 26.09 17.59 0.14
CA LEU A 530 24.69 17.40 0.57
C LEU A 530 23.71 17.61 -0.59
N GLN A 531 23.93 18.65 -1.42
CA GLN A 531 23.13 18.89 -2.62
C GLN A 531 23.20 17.73 -3.60
N ASP A 532 24.41 17.23 -3.88
CA ASP A 532 24.60 16.06 -4.77
C ASP A 532 24.01 14.78 -4.18
N ALA A 533 24.12 14.59 -2.85
CA ALA A 533 23.48 13.45 -2.17
C ALA A 533 21.95 13.51 -2.32
N ILE A 534 21.34 14.69 -2.19
CA ILE A 534 19.92 14.90 -2.37
C ILE A 534 19.52 14.64 -3.82
N ARG A 535 20.27 15.16 -4.78
CA ARG A 535 19.97 15.10 -6.22
C ARG A 535 20.13 13.71 -6.80
N TYR A 536 21.24 13.04 -6.50
CA TYR A 536 21.66 11.84 -7.24
C TYR A 536 21.48 10.54 -6.44
N TYR A 537 21.24 10.61 -5.13
CA TYR A 537 21.16 9.41 -4.29
C TYR A 537 19.81 9.25 -3.58
N THR A 538 18.99 10.31 -3.50
CA THR A 538 17.68 10.25 -2.86
C THR A 538 16.55 10.72 -3.79
N ARG A 539 15.40 10.07 -3.71
CA ARG A 539 14.15 10.46 -4.40
C ARG A 539 13.01 10.33 -3.40
N GLU A 540 12.84 11.35 -2.56
CA GLU A 540 11.85 11.36 -1.48
C GLU A 540 11.37 12.77 -1.16
N ALA A 541 10.13 12.89 -0.68
CA ALA A 541 9.58 14.16 -0.23
C ALA A 541 10.16 14.62 1.13
N GLY A 542 10.53 13.67 2.00
CA GLY A 542 11.17 13.93 3.29
C GLY A 542 12.69 13.83 3.25
N VAL A 543 13.27 13.44 4.40
CA VAL A 543 14.73 13.33 4.59
C VAL A 543 15.16 11.97 5.15
N ARG A 544 14.31 10.94 5.08
CA ARG A 544 14.59 9.62 5.68
C ARG A 544 15.66 8.84 4.90
N GLY A 545 15.67 8.93 3.57
CA GLY A 545 16.71 8.38 2.71
C GLY A 545 18.02 9.10 2.92
N LEU A 546 17.98 10.44 2.94
CA LEU A 546 19.13 11.29 3.19
C LEU A 546 19.77 10.99 4.56
N ASP A 547 18.99 10.82 5.62
CA ASP A 547 19.49 10.41 6.96
C ASP A 547 20.24 9.06 6.89
N ARG A 548 19.73 8.10 6.10
CA ARG A 548 20.39 6.80 5.89
C ARG A 548 21.69 6.92 5.08
N ASP A 549 21.70 7.76 4.06
CA ASP A 549 22.90 7.96 3.24
C ASP A 549 23.99 8.72 4.01
N ILE A 550 23.64 9.73 4.81
CA ILE A 550 24.55 10.39 5.75
C ILE A 550 25.11 9.38 6.77
N ALA A 551 24.24 8.52 7.33
CA ALA A 551 24.69 7.44 8.23
C ALA A 551 25.65 6.46 7.53
N LYS A 552 25.45 6.17 6.23
CA LYS A 552 26.36 5.34 5.44
C LYS A 552 27.71 6.00 5.25
N ILE A 553 27.73 7.31 4.96
CA ILE A 553 28.97 8.10 4.89
C ILE A 553 29.71 8.01 6.23
N CYS A 554 29.04 8.30 7.35
CA CYS A 554 29.64 8.22 8.69
C CYS A 554 30.24 6.85 8.96
N ARG A 555 29.51 5.74 8.67
CA ARG A 555 30.02 4.39 8.89
C ARG A 555 31.26 4.07 8.06
N LYS A 556 31.31 4.49 6.81
CA LYS A 556 32.51 4.27 5.97
C LYS A 556 33.73 5.02 6.49
N ILE A 557 33.55 6.27 6.88
CA ILE A 557 34.63 7.07 7.49
C ILE A 557 35.10 6.43 8.79
N VAL A 558 34.21 5.96 9.67
CA VAL A 558 34.60 5.23 10.88
C VAL A 558 35.37 3.96 10.53
N THR A 559 34.95 3.22 9.50
CA THR A 559 35.63 2.00 9.07
C THR A 559 37.05 2.29 8.58
N GLU A 560 37.24 3.37 7.84
CA GLU A 560 38.56 3.82 7.38
C GLU A 560 39.43 4.24 8.57
N HIS A 561 38.92 5.02 9.52
CA HIS A 561 39.66 5.43 10.73
C HIS A 561 40.11 4.23 11.57
N VAL A 562 39.25 3.22 11.73
CA VAL A 562 39.58 2.01 12.50
C VAL A 562 40.59 1.14 11.78
N ARG A 563 40.48 1.06 10.44
CA ARG A 563 41.42 0.22 9.64
C ARG A 563 42.79 0.81 9.51
N ASP A 564 42.88 2.11 9.23
CA ASP A 564 44.13 2.76 8.85
C ASP A 564 44.84 3.44 10.08
N GLY A 565 44.19 3.40 11.26
CA GLY A 565 44.80 3.88 12.52
C GLY A 565 45.07 5.39 12.60
N ALA A 566 44.59 6.13 11.63
CA ALA A 566 44.75 7.58 11.56
C ALA A 566 43.35 8.25 11.56
N ALA A 567 43.10 9.13 12.51
CA ALA A 567 41.99 10.05 12.45
C ALA A 567 42.28 11.08 11.32
N SER A 568 41.92 10.75 10.08
CA SER A 568 42.00 11.75 9.02
C SER A 568 40.80 12.72 9.23
N THR A 569 41.11 13.99 9.43
CA THR A 569 40.14 15.06 9.36
C THR A 569 39.66 15.16 7.91
N GLY A 570 38.46 14.63 7.62
CA GLY A 570 37.95 14.53 6.25
C GLY A 570 36.80 15.48 6.01
N SER A 571 37.01 16.44 5.11
CA SER A 571 35.90 17.13 4.46
C SER A 571 35.43 16.29 3.28
N VAL A 572 34.16 15.87 3.27
CA VAL A 572 33.54 15.12 2.18
C VAL A 572 32.96 16.08 1.17
N GLY A 573 33.60 16.13 -0.01
CA GLY A 573 33.11 16.86 -1.20
C GLY A 573 32.26 16.02 -2.14
N PRO A 574 31.66 16.63 -3.17
CA PRO A 574 30.85 15.94 -4.17
C PRO A 574 31.57 14.78 -4.88
N GLU A 575 32.87 14.94 -5.15
CA GLU A 575 33.74 13.96 -5.85
C GLU A 575 33.93 12.67 -5.06
N GLN A 576 33.77 12.70 -3.74
CA GLN A 576 33.95 11.53 -2.88
C GLN A 576 32.67 10.72 -2.68
N LEU A 577 31.53 11.28 -3.08
CA LEU A 577 30.23 10.63 -2.85
C LEU A 577 30.11 9.29 -3.58
N GLU A 578 30.66 9.17 -4.78
CA GLU A 578 30.60 7.92 -5.53
C GLU A 578 31.38 6.79 -4.83
N ALA A 579 32.52 7.09 -4.24
CA ALA A 579 33.27 6.12 -3.43
C ALA A 579 32.53 5.74 -2.14
N LEU A 580 31.81 6.69 -1.53
CA LEU A 580 31.13 6.50 -0.25
C LEU A 580 29.73 5.90 -0.42
N LEU A 581 28.95 6.35 -1.40
CA LEU A 581 27.55 5.94 -1.58
C LEU A 581 27.36 4.92 -2.72
N GLY A 582 28.31 4.80 -3.64
CA GLY A 582 28.26 4.02 -4.86
C GLY A 582 27.83 4.86 -6.06
N VAL A 583 27.56 4.22 -7.21
CA VAL A 583 27.13 4.91 -8.42
C VAL A 583 25.86 5.74 -8.19
N ARG A 584 25.74 6.86 -8.90
CA ARG A 584 24.55 7.71 -8.89
C ARG A 584 23.32 6.88 -9.24
N ARG A 585 22.26 7.01 -8.46
CA ARG A 585 21.03 6.21 -8.60
C ARG A 585 19.96 6.91 -9.42
N PHE A 586 19.99 8.23 -9.40
CA PHE A 586 18.98 9.06 -10.04
C PHE A 586 19.67 10.12 -10.90
N ASP A 587 19.18 10.25 -12.13
CA ASP A 587 19.42 11.43 -12.94
C ASP A 587 18.13 12.28 -12.85
N TYR A 588 18.26 13.49 -12.32
CA TYR A 588 17.15 14.44 -12.48
C TYR A 588 17.04 14.78 -13.97
N GLY A 589 15.85 14.52 -14.53
CA GLY A 589 15.56 14.92 -15.90
C GLY A 589 15.96 16.38 -16.08
N ARG A 590 16.98 16.61 -16.89
CA ARG A 590 17.27 17.94 -17.39
C ARG A 590 16.24 18.24 -18.45
N ALA A 591 15.79 19.49 -18.50
CA ALA A 591 15.07 19.96 -19.67
C ALA A 591 15.90 19.62 -20.93
N GLU A 592 15.24 19.15 -21.97
CA GLU A 592 15.87 18.90 -23.24
C GLU A 592 16.65 20.16 -23.68
N ALA A 593 17.78 19.95 -24.35
CA ALA A 593 18.60 21.07 -24.75
C ALA A 593 18.09 21.74 -26.04
N GLU A 594 17.27 21.03 -26.82
CA GLU A 594 16.78 21.47 -28.13
C GLU A 594 15.26 21.39 -28.23
N ASN A 595 14.67 22.35 -28.94
CA ASN A 595 13.24 22.37 -29.23
C ASN A 595 12.88 21.22 -30.16
N GLN A 596 11.86 20.42 -29.79
CA GLN A 596 11.48 19.23 -30.53
C GLN A 596 10.01 19.25 -30.93
N VAL A 597 9.72 18.65 -32.10
CA VAL A 597 8.35 18.49 -32.59
C VAL A 597 7.71 17.29 -31.88
N GLY A 598 6.52 17.51 -31.34
CA GLY A 598 5.75 16.45 -30.67
C GLY A 598 6.23 16.08 -29.25
N GLN A 599 7.21 16.77 -28.70
CA GLN A 599 7.70 16.53 -27.33
C GLN A 599 7.44 17.75 -26.45
N VAL A 600 6.85 17.49 -25.28
CA VAL A 600 6.46 18.51 -24.30
C VAL A 600 6.93 18.11 -22.89
N THR A 601 7.43 19.07 -22.15
CA THR A 601 7.73 18.88 -20.72
C THR A 601 6.50 19.23 -19.89
N GLY A 602 5.86 18.21 -19.33
CA GLY A 602 4.80 18.36 -18.33
C GLY A 602 5.36 18.39 -16.90
N LEU A 603 4.51 18.72 -15.93
CA LEU A 603 4.83 18.73 -14.51
C LEU A 603 3.91 17.75 -13.78
N ALA A 604 4.50 16.73 -13.18
CA ALA A 604 3.81 15.75 -12.36
C ALA A 604 4.04 16.00 -10.87
N TRP A 605 3.06 15.61 -10.07
CA TRP A 605 3.18 15.50 -8.61
C TRP A 605 3.05 14.05 -8.20
N THR A 606 3.98 13.58 -7.39
CA THR A 606 4.05 12.20 -6.90
C THR A 606 4.15 12.18 -5.38
N SER A 607 4.00 11.02 -4.78
CA SER A 607 4.20 10.84 -3.33
C SER A 607 5.62 11.19 -2.84
N VAL A 608 6.57 11.31 -3.76
CA VAL A 608 7.98 11.65 -3.47
C VAL A 608 8.33 13.09 -3.83
N GLY A 609 7.39 13.85 -4.37
CA GLY A 609 7.56 15.25 -4.75
C GLY A 609 7.17 15.55 -6.18
N GLY A 610 7.56 16.72 -6.70
CA GLY A 610 7.34 17.10 -8.08
C GLY A 610 8.39 16.52 -9.02
N GLU A 611 8.00 16.18 -10.24
CA GLU A 611 8.85 15.63 -11.29
C GLU A 611 8.55 16.24 -12.66
N LEU A 612 9.57 16.27 -13.53
CA LEU A 612 9.38 16.57 -14.95
C LEU A 612 8.82 15.33 -15.62
N LEU A 613 7.80 15.52 -16.46
CA LEU A 613 7.12 14.47 -17.20
C LEU A 613 7.29 14.74 -18.68
N THR A 614 8.07 13.96 -19.38
CA THR A 614 8.15 14.03 -20.84
C THR A 614 6.89 13.43 -21.45
N ILE A 615 6.26 14.15 -22.36
CA ILE A 615 5.09 13.72 -23.14
C ILE A 615 5.51 13.75 -24.60
N GLU A 616 5.47 12.61 -25.26
CA GLU A 616 5.83 12.45 -26.66
C GLU A 616 4.59 12.14 -27.49
N SER A 617 4.48 12.74 -28.66
CA SER A 617 3.45 12.44 -29.63
C SER A 617 4.06 12.21 -31.01
N ALA A 618 3.58 11.19 -31.71
CA ALA A 618 3.94 10.89 -33.07
C ALA A 618 2.67 10.75 -33.93
N ALA A 619 2.72 11.29 -35.16
CA ALA A 619 1.68 11.11 -36.18
C ALA A 619 2.26 10.25 -37.29
N ILE A 620 1.63 9.11 -37.55
CA ILE A 620 2.09 8.13 -38.53
C ILE A 620 0.95 7.92 -39.53
N PRO A 621 1.21 7.86 -40.87
CA PRO A 621 0.16 7.53 -41.81
C PRO A 621 -0.57 6.24 -41.42
N GLY A 622 -1.90 6.31 -41.29
CA GLY A 622 -2.67 5.21 -40.73
C GLY A 622 -4.16 5.30 -40.98
N LYS A 623 -4.97 4.79 -40.07
CA LYS A 623 -6.44 4.71 -40.19
C LYS A 623 -7.18 5.44 -39.06
N GLY A 624 -6.52 6.36 -38.35
CA GLY A 624 -7.13 7.14 -37.28
C GLY A 624 -7.09 6.47 -35.93
N ARG A 625 -6.19 5.52 -35.68
CA ARG A 625 -6.03 4.89 -34.38
C ARG A 625 -5.32 5.82 -33.39
N VAL A 626 -5.78 5.80 -32.16
CA VAL A 626 -5.09 6.48 -31.07
C VAL A 626 -4.42 5.45 -30.19
N ILE A 627 -3.09 5.42 -30.24
CA ILE A 627 -2.24 4.51 -29.48
C ILE A 627 -1.76 5.26 -28.24
N LYS A 628 -1.85 4.64 -27.08
CA LYS A 628 -1.46 5.21 -25.81
C LYS A 628 -0.52 4.25 -25.11
N THR A 629 0.66 4.73 -24.68
CA THR A 629 1.67 3.91 -24.00
C THR A 629 2.32 4.69 -22.86
N GLY A 630 2.88 3.99 -21.87
CA GLY A 630 3.56 4.58 -20.71
C GLY A 630 2.87 4.32 -19.37
N SER A 631 2.07 3.25 -19.26
CA SER A 631 1.35 2.88 -18.02
C SER A 631 0.41 3.99 -17.52
N LEU A 632 -0.46 4.46 -18.43
CA LEU A 632 -1.39 5.58 -18.18
C LEU A 632 -2.68 5.05 -17.55
N GLY A 633 -3.06 5.62 -16.39
CA GLY A 633 -4.33 5.37 -15.74
C GLY A 633 -5.54 5.98 -16.50
N ASP A 634 -6.74 5.67 -16.04
CA ASP A 634 -7.99 6.01 -16.74
C ASP A 634 -8.19 7.51 -16.89
N VAL A 635 -7.92 8.29 -15.82
CA VAL A 635 -8.06 9.76 -15.85
C VAL A 635 -7.13 10.40 -16.89
N MET A 636 -5.91 9.88 -17.00
CA MET A 636 -4.94 10.35 -17.98
C MET A 636 -5.34 9.98 -19.41
N GLN A 637 -5.96 8.81 -19.60
CA GLN A 637 -6.50 8.39 -20.88
C GLN A 637 -7.71 9.24 -21.31
N GLU A 638 -8.59 9.61 -20.39
CA GLU A 638 -9.68 10.56 -20.62
C GLU A 638 -9.14 11.94 -21.02
N SER A 639 -8.08 12.41 -20.38
CA SER A 639 -7.42 13.67 -20.73
C SER A 639 -6.88 13.68 -22.17
N ILE A 640 -6.38 12.56 -22.66
CA ILE A 640 -5.98 12.38 -24.06
C ILE A 640 -7.19 12.54 -25.00
N GLN A 641 -8.34 11.95 -24.65
CA GLN A 641 -9.56 12.07 -25.46
C GLN A 641 -10.09 13.52 -25.49
N ALA A 642 -10.03 14.20 -24.33
CA ALA A 642 -10.38 15.61 -24.26
C ALA A 642 -9.46 16.47 -25.12
N ALA A 643 -8.14 16.26 -25.02
CA ALA A 643 -7.14 16.95 -25.83
C ALA A 643 -7.36 16.76 -27.34
N LEU A 644 -7.59 15.52 -27.77
CA LEU A 644 -7.93 15.21 -29.17
C LEU A 644 -9.18 15.93 -29.64
N THR A 645 -10.21 16.00 -28.80
CA THR A 645 -11.45 16.70 -29.11
C THR A 645 -11.22 18.20 -29.30
N VAL A 646 -10.38 18.80 -28.42
CA VAL A 646 -9.99 20.20 -28.55
C VAL A 646 -9.21 20.48 -29.85
N VAL A 647 -8.23 19.63 -30.15
CA VAL A 647 -7.46 19.75 -31.42
C VAL A 647 -8.39 19.65 -32.65
N ARG A 648 -9.31 18.69 -32.65
CA ARG A 648 -10.27 18.51 -33.75
C ARG A 648 -11.20 19.72 -33.89
N SER A 649 -11.69 20.28 -32.79
CA SER A 649 -12.58 21.44 -32.81
C SER A 649 -11.89 22.72 -33.29
N ARG A 650 -10.57 22.82 -33.13
CA ARG A 650 -9.75 23.98 -33.53
C ARG A 650 -8.88 23.72 -34.78
N ALA A 651 -9.04 22.55 -35.42
CA ALA A 651 -8.15 22.12 -36.50
C ALA A 651 -7.91 23.21 -37.55
N LYS A 652 -8.96 23.90 -38.05
CA LYS A 652 -8.84 24.97 -39.01
C LYS A 652 -7.97 26.14 -38.51
N ALA A 653 -8.19 26.59 -37.29
CA ALA A 653 -7.44 27.70 -36.70
C ALA A 653 -5.97 27.31 -36.42
N LEU A 654 -5.71 26.03 -36.17
CA LEU A 654 -4.39 25.49 -35.91
C LEU A 654 -3.62 25.06 -37.16
N GLY A 655 -4.15 25.34 -38.35
CA GLY A 655 -3.48 24.92 -39.59
C GLY A 655 -3.53 23.43 -39.87
N ILE A 656 -4.42 22.69 -39.23
CA ILE A 656 -4.53 21.22 -39.34
C ILE A 656 -5.69 20.89 -40.29
N ARG A 657 -5.46 19.95 -41.20
CA ARG A 657 -6.48 19.52 -42.17
C ARG A 657 -7.63 18.79 -41.47
N LYS A 658 -8.83 18.85 -42.08
CA LYS A 658 -10.05 18.28 -41.54
C LYS A 658 -9.99 16.76 -41.33
N ASP A 659 -9.28 16.06 -42.16
CA ASP A 659 -9.21 14.61 -42.28
C ASP A 659 -8.02 13.97 -41.54
N PHE A 660 -7.22 14.80 -40.82
CA PHE A 660 -5.99 14.33 -40.14
C PHE A 660 -6.23 13.10 -39.24
N TYR A 661 -7.40 13.03 -38.60
CA TYR A 661 -7.74 11.94 -37.68
C TYR A 661 -8.19 10.66 -38.42
N GLN A 662 -8.35 10.67 -39.75
CA GLN A 662 -8.64 9.48 -40.55
C GLN A 662 -7.40 8.99 -41.31
N GLU A 663 -6.46 9.88 -41.59
CA GLU A 663 -5.25 9.61 -42.36
C GLU A 663 -4.03 9.29 -41.50
N ASN A 664 -4.04 9.64 -40.21
CA ASN A 664 -2.91 9.42 -39.30
C ASN A 664 -3.33 8.63 -38.09
N ASP A 665 -2.54 7.63 -37.76
CA ASP A 665 -2.52 7.04 -36.42
C ASP A 665 -1.71 7.94 -35.50
N LEU A 666 -2.29 8.29 -34.36
CA LEU A 666 -1.66 9.17 -33.37
C LEU A 666 -1.17 8.32 -32.19
N HIS A 667 0.11 8.38 -31.93
CA HIS A 667 0.71 7.68 -30.81
C HIS A 667 1.15 8.69 -29.75
N ILE A 668 0.62 8.56 -28.54
CA ILE A 668 1.01 9.35 -27.37
C ILE A 668 1.74 8.42 -26.42
N HIS A 669 2.97 8.78 -26.08
CA HIS A 669 3.83 8.04 -25.18
C HIS A 669 4.27 8.93 -24.03
N VAL A 670 4.24 8.36 -22.81
CA VAL A 670 4.83 8.99 -21.63
C VAL A 670 5.90 8.02 -21.09
N PRO A 671 7.19 8.32 -21.27
CA PRO A 671 8.29 7.46 -20.84
C PRO A 671 8.22 7.01 -19.38
N GLU A 672 9.08 6.07 -18.99
CA GLU A 672 9.11 5.43 -17.67
C GLU A 672 7.86 4.55 -17.39
N GLY A 673 7.57 3.61 -18.28
CA GLY A 673 6.40 2.71 -18.20
C GLY A 673 6.35 1.82 -16.94
N ALA A 674 7.45 1.68 -16.22
CA ALA A 674 7.49 0.95 -14.95
C ALA A 674 6.76 1.69 -13.79
N THR A 675 6.52 3.00 -13.93
CA THR A 675 5.82 3.82 -12.94
C THR A 675 4.42 4.13 -13.47
N PRO A 676 3.35 3.67 -12.82
CA PRO A 676 1.98 4.04 -13.20
C PRO A 676 1.77 5.55 -13.05
N LYS A 677 1.14 6.16 -14.06
CA LYS A 677 0.86 7.58 -14.11
C LYS A 677 -0.63 7.81 -14.28
N ASP A 678 -1.22 8.62 -13.41
CA ASP A 678 -2.62 8.99 -13.51
C ASP A 678 -2.85 10.43 -13.06
N GLY A 679 -3.84 11.08 -13.63
CA GLY A 679 -4.25 12.42 -13.26
C GLY A 679 -4.57 13.32 -14.43
N PRO A 680 -5.46 14.34 -14.23
CA PRO A 680 -5.94 15.20 -15.30
C PRO A 680 -4.94 16.30 -15.70
N SER A 681 -3.93 16.59 -14.88
CA SER A 681 -3.05 17.76 -15.01
C SER A 681 -2.09 17.73 -16.21
N ALA A 682 -1.99 16.61 -16.93
CA ALA A 682 -1.20 16.47 -18.13
C ALA A 682 -1.98 16.84 -19.42
N GLY A 683 -3.27 17.12 -19.33
CA GLY A 683 -4.15 17.38 -20.49
C GLY A 683 -3.67 18.51 -21.38
N VAL A 684 -3.18 19.62 -20.80
CA VAL A 684 -2.61 20.75 -21.54
C VAL A 684 -1.35 20.34 -22.30
N GLY A 685 -0.44 19.57 -21.66
CA GLY A 685 0.77 19.07 -22.30
C GLY A 685 0.47 18.12 -23.45
N MET A 686 -0.52 17.22 -23.27
CA MET A 686 -0.95 16.29 -24.31
C MET A 686 -1.56 17.01 -25.52
N CYS A 687 -2.37 18.05 -25.26
CA CYS A 687 -2.93 18.88 -26.34
C CYS A 687 -1.82 19.59 -27.12
N THR A 688 -0.85 20.19 -26.42
CA THR A 688 0.29 20.90 -27.03
C THR A 688 1.16 19.95 -27.83
N ALA A 689 1.45 18.74 -27.34
CA ALA A 689 2.22 17.73 -28.07
C ALA A 689 1.51 17.28 -29.36
N LEU A 690 0.19 17.07 -29.27
CA LEU A 690 -0.62 16.75 -30.47
C LEU A 690 -0.63 17.88 -31.49
N VAL A 691 -0.80 19.14 -31.06
CA VAL A 691 -0.74 20.29 -31.97
C VAL A 691 0.63 20.39 -32.59
N SER A 692 1.70 20.27 -31.82
CA SER A 692 3.07 20.34 -32.33
C SER A 692 3.34 19.29 -33.40
N VAL A 693 3.00 18.03 -33.16
CA VAL A 693 3.26 16.95 -34.13
C VAL A 693 2.41 17.10 -35.41
N LEU A 694 1.17 17.60 -35.30
CA LEU A 694 0.27 17.77 -36.45
C LEU A 694 0.58 19.01 -37.28
N THR A 695 1.18 20.03 -36.67
CA THR A 695 1.58 21.27 -37.38
C THR A 695 3.04 21.25 -37.79
N GLY A 696 3.86 20.35 -37.22
CA GLY A 696 5.30 20.33 -37.42
C GLY A 696 6.04 21.46 -36.70
N ILE A 697 5.40 22.17 -35.80
CA ILE A 697 5.99 23.28 -35.04
C ILE A 697 6.64 22.78 -33.79
N PRO A 698 7.96 23.03 -33.57
CA PRO A 698 8.64 22.59 -32.36
C PRO A 698 8.10 23.25 -31.09
N VAL A 699 8.13 22.49 -29.98
CA VAL A 699 7.85 23.02 -28.64
C VAL A 699 9.16 23.52 -28.03
N LYS A 700 9.13 24.65 -27.35
CA LYS A 700 10.31 25.22 -26.68
C LYS A 700 10.75 24.32 -25.52
N ALA A 701 12.00 23.90 -25.54
CA ALA A 701 12.59 23.00 -24.56
C ALA A 701 12.62 23.59 -23.12
N ASN A 702 12.74 24.90 -23.00
CA ASN A 702 12.79 25.60 -21.71
C ASN A 702 11.41 25.91 -21.09
N VAL A 703 10.32 25.39 -21.72
CA VAL A 703 8.94 25.59 -21.26
C VAL A 703 8.40 24.30 -20.66
N ALA A 704 7.88 24.35 -19.44
CA ALA A 704 7.09 23.28 -18.85
C ALA A 704 5.66 23.74 -18.61
N MET A 705 4.72 22.81 -18.59
CA MET A 705 3.31 23.13 -18.42
C MET A 705 2.56 22.14 -17.56
N THR A 706 1.49 22.62 -16.92
CA THR A 706 0.54 21.78 -16.20
C THR A 706 -0.84 22.40 -16.25
N GLY A 707 -1.86 21.56 -16.37
CA GLY A 707 -3.25 22.03 -16.43
C GLY A 707 -4.18 20.91 -16.87
N GLU A 708 -5.36 20.86 -16.31
CA GLU A 708 -6.46 20.05 -16.82
C GLU A 708 -7.11 20.80 -17.99
N ILE A 709 -7.52 20.06 -19.03
CA ILE A 709 -8.13 20.64 -20.21
C ILE A 709 -9.60 20.22 -20.34
N THR A 710 -10.49 21.18 -20.57
CA THR A 710 -11.89 20.89 -20.90
C THR A 710 -12.08 20.72 -22.41
N LEU A 711 -13.21 20.15 -22.82
CA LEU A 711 -13.59 20.00 -24.25
C LEU A 711 -13.66 21.35 -25.01
N ARG A 712 -13.81 22.45 -24.28
CA ARG A 712 -13.81 23.82 -24.85
C ARG A 712 -12.41 24.41 -24.92
N GLY A 713 -11.39 23.73 -24.41
CA GLY A 713 -10.00 24.21 -24.32
C GLY A 713 -9.74 25.18 -23.16
N GLN A 714 -10.61 25.23 -22.17
CA GLN A 714 -10.36 25.95 -20.93
C GLN A 714 -9.38 25.16 -20.09
N VAL A 715 -8.45 25.86 -19.45
CA VAL A 715 -7.43 25.30 -18.54
C VAL A 715 -7.92 25.41 -17.11
N LEU A 716 -8.06 24.29 -16.41
CA LEU A 716 -8.58 24.23 -15.04
C LEU A 716 -7.48 24.05 -14.00
N LYS A 717 -7.80 24.45 -12.76
CA LYS A 717 -6.95 24.34 -11.58
C LYS A 717 -6.42 22.93 -11.34
N ILE A 718 -5.16 22.87 -10.88
CA ILE A 718 -4.49 21.59 -10.55
C ILE A 718 -3.98 21.61 -9.09
N GLY A 719 -3.67 20.43 -8.56
CA GLY A 719 -3.05 20.27 -7.26
C GLY A 719 -1.51 20.16 -7.33
N GLY A 720 -0.85 20.37 -6.17
CA GLY A 720 0.58 20.20 -6.04
C GLY A 720 1.42 21.22 -6.80
N LEU A 721 0.95 22.48 -6.93
CA LEU A 721 1.66 23.52 -7.68
C LEU A 721 3.05 23.78 -7.11
N LYS A 722 3.22 23.82 -5.79
CA LYS A 722 4.50 24.06 -5.12
C LYS A 722 5.55 23.03 -5.56
N GLU A 723 5.23 21.77 -5.46
CA GLU A 723 6.11 20.66 -5.83
C GLU A 723 6.44 20.68 -7.32
N LYS A 724 5.46 21.01 -8.16
CA LYS A 724 5.63 21.10 -9.62
C LYS A 724 6.59 22.22 -10.02
N LEU A 725 6.45 23.41 -9.42
CA LEU A 725 7.35 24.54 -9.70
C LEU A 725 8.78 24.27 -9.19
N LEU A 726 8.91 23.62 -8.04
CA LEU A 726 10.20 23.17 -7.54
C LEU A 726 10.88 22.16 -8.46
N ALA A 727 10.10 21.27 -9.08
CA ALA A 727 10.63 20.32 -10.06
C ALA A 727 11.07 21.03 -11.35
N ALA A 728 10.29 21.97 -11.83
CA ALA A 728 10.64 22.79 -13.00
C ALA A 728 11.95 23.57 -12.75
N HIS A 729 12.08 24.24 -11.63
CA HIS A 729 13.28 24.96 -11.26
C HIS A 729 14.52 24.05 -11.19
N ARG A 730 14.44 22.92 -10.51
CA ARG A 730 15.52 21.92 -10.45
C ARG A 730 15.92 21.37 -11.81
N GLY A 731 14.92 21.16 -12.71
CA GLY A 731 15.13 20.64 -14.05
C GLY A 731 15.71 21.66 -15.03
N GLY A 732 15.94 22.90 -14.60
CA GLY A 732 16.50 23.97 -15.46
C GLY A 732 15.48 24.60 -16.41
N ILE A 733 14.18 24.42 -16.16
CA ILE A 733 13.10 25.10 -16.88
C ILE A 733 13.14 26.59 -16.51
N THR A 734 12.93 27.45 -17.45
CA THR A 734 12.88 28.91 -17.23
C THR A 734 11.47 29.46 -17.30
N THR A 735 10.57 28.82 -18.04
CA THR A 735 9.18 29.27 -18.19
C THR A 735 8.21 28.17 -17.82
N VAL A 736 7.25 28.48 -16.94
CA VAL A 736 6.22 27.52 -16.53
C VAL A 736 4.84 28.07 -16.79
N ILE A 737 4.02 27.29 -17.47
CA ILE A 737 2.63 27.61 -17.79
C ILE A 737 1.72 26.92 -16.77
N ILE A 738 0.89 27.70 -16.09
CA ILE A 738 -0.03 27.24 -15.05
C ILE A 738 -1.45 27.75 -15.30
N PRO A 739 -2.49 27.09 -14.77
CA PRO A 739 -3.84 27.61 -14.83
C PRO A 739 -3.98 28.94 -14.07
N ASP A 740 -4.77 29.88 -14.58
CA ASP A 740 -5.04 31.18 -13.93
C ASP A 740 -5.61 31.00 -12.50
N ASP A 741 -6.47 30.01 -12.29
CA ASP A 741 -7.08 29.69 -11.00
C ASP A 741 -6.06 29.23 -9.93
N ASN A 742 -4.84 28.86 -10.34
CA ASN A 742 -3.73 28.57 -9.43
C ASN A 742 -2.95 29.82 -9.00
N GLY A 743 -3.33 31.00 -9.46
CA GLY A 743 -2.68 32.26 -9.07
C GLY A 743 -2.65 32.50 -7.55
N SER A 744 -3.68 32.06 -6.82
CA SER A 744 -3.72 32.13 -5.36
C SER A 744 -2.65 31.27 -4.68
N ASP A 745 -2.31 30.13 -5.30
CA ASP A 745 -1.38 29.15 -4.73
C ASP A 745 0.09 29.62 -4.87
N LEU A 746 0.35 30.66 -5.69
CA LEU A 746 1.67 31.29 -5.82
C LEU A 746 2.16 31.97 -4.52
N LYS A 747 1.26 32.23 -3.59
CA LYS A 747 1.64 32.77 -2.26
C LYS A 747 2.46 31.78 -1.44
N GLU A 748 2.25 30.48 -1.64
CA GLU A 748 2.96 29.41 -0.96
C GLU A 748 4.33 29.09 -1.57
N ILE A 749 4.68 29.73 -2.70
CA ILE A 749 5.92 29.46 -3.41
C ILE A 749 7.04 30.36 -2.85
N PRO A 750 8.23 29.82 -2.54
CA PRO A 750 9.38 30.60 -2.10
C PRO A 750 9.75 31.68 -3.11
N ASP A 751 10.12 32.87 -2.60
CA ASP A 751 10.40 34.06 -3.43
C ASP A 751 11.59 33.87 -4.38
N ASN A 752 12.60 33.09 -3.98
CA ASN A 752 13.74 32.74 -4.83
C ASN A 752 13.29 31.97 -6.07
N ILE A 753 12.36 31.00 -5.93
CA ILE A 753 11.82 30.21 -7.04
C ILE A 753 11.00 31.11 -7.98
N LYS A 754 10.21 32.00 -7.42
CA LYS A 754 9.43 32.99 -8.22
C LYS A 754 10.32 33.94 -9.00
N ALA A 755 11.49 34.28 -8.45
CA ALA A 755 12.45 35.16 -9.12
C ALA A 755 13.17 34.47 -10.31
N ASP A 756 13.40 33.17 -10.20
CA ASP A 756 14.14 32.40 -11.20
C ASP A 756 13.23 31.81 -12.32
N LEU A 757 11.91 31.77 -12.11
CA LEU A 757 10.96 31.21 -13.06
C LEU A 757 10.04 32.30 -13.65
N THR A 758 9.87 32.30 -14.96
CA THR A 758 8.80 33.06 -15.63
C THR A 758 7.51 32.24 -15.54
N ILE A 759 6.60 32.62 -14.63
CA ILE A 759 5.34 31.93 -14.41
C ILE A 759 4.24 32.60 -15.24
N CYS A 760 3.70 31.85 -16.22
CA CYS A 760 2.64 32.30 -17.11
C CYS A 760 1.29 31.72 -16.69
N GLN A 761 0.36 32.55 -16.25
CA GLN A 761 -1.00 32.15 -15.91
C GLN A 761 -1.87 32.21 -17.16
N VAL A 762 -2.59 31.12 -17.44
CA VAL A 762 -3.40 30.99 -18.67
C VAL A 762 -4.81 30.49 -18.36
N LYS A 763 -5.79 30.90 -19.15
CA LYS A 763 -7.19 30.44 -19.07
C LYS A 763 -7.57 29.51 -20.21
N TRP A 764 -6.91 29.65 -21.33
CA TRP A 764 -7.24 28.92 -22.55
C TRP A 764 -6.02 28.25 -23.17
N ILE A 765 -6.25 27.11 -23.82
CA ILE A 765 -5.20 26.36 -24.53
C ILE A 765 -4.51 27.19 -25.62
N ASP A 766 -5.24 28.13 -26.20
CA ASP A 766 -4.69 29.00 -27.26
C ASP A 766 -3.54 29.88 -26.72
N GLU A 767 -3.65 30.36 -25.46
CA GLU A 767 -2.60 31.09 -24.76
C GLU A 767 -1.38 30.18 -24.46
N VAL A 768 -1.64 28.90 -24.14
CA VAL A 768 -0.57 27.91 -23.92
C VAL A 768 0.23 27.72 -25.20
N LEU A 769 -0.46 27.51 -26.32
CA LEU A 769 0.19 27.28 -27.60
C LEU A 769 1.02 28.49 -28.07
N ASP A 770 0.55 29.70 -27.79
CA ASP A 770 1.27 30.93 -28.06
C ASP A 770 2.60 31.05 -27.31
N ILE A 771 2.65 30.54 -26.10
CA ILE A 771 3.85 30.56 -25.25
C ILE A 771 4.79 29.38 -25.56
N ALA A 772 4.21 28.18 -25.68
CA ALA A 772 4.95 26.93 -25.76
C ALA A 772 5.55 26.63 -27.13
N LEU A 773 4.87 26.99 -28.22
CA LEU A 773 5.36 26.74 -29.58
C LEU A 773 6.38 27.81 -30.01
N GLU A 774 7.31 27.43 -30.91
CA GLU A 774 8.28 28.39 -31.46
C GLU A 774 7.60 29.55 -32.20
N HIS A 775 6.55 29.24 -32.94
CA HIS A 775 5.71 30.21 -33.63
C HIS A 775 4.24 29.77 -33.64
N LYS A 776 3.33 30.73 -33.84
CA LYS A 776 1.90 30.42 -33.88
C LYS A 776 1.56 29.60 -35.12
N PRO A 777 0.66 28.61 -34.97
CA PRO A 777 0.07 27.95 -36.15
C PRO A 777 -0.66 28.94 -37.04
N GLU A 778 -0.51 28.81 -38.37
CA GLU A 778 -1.23 29.62 -39.34
C GLU A 778 -2.57 28.97 -39.68
N SER A 779 -3.65 29.75 -39.60
CA SER A 779 -5.01 29.25 -39.88
C SER A 779 -5.17 28.89 -41.36
N LEU A 780 -5.77 27.72 -41.66
CA LEU A 780 -6.10 27.36 -43.04
C LEU A 780 -7.27 28.18 -43.61
N SER A 781 -7.22 28.45 -44.91
CA SER A 781 -8.39 28.93 -45.66
C SER A 781 -9.48 27.84 -45.71
N ASP A 782 -10.73 28.23 -46.05
CA ASP A 782 -11.81 27.24 -46.17
C ASP A 782 -11.55 26.23 -47.30
N GLU A 783 -10.84 26.61 -48.35
CA GLU A 783 -10.45 25.74 -49.45
C GLU A 783 -9.40 24.74 -49.04
N GLU A 784 -8.37 25.16 -48.34
CA GLU A 784 -7.29 24.30 -47.82
C GLU A 784 -7.80 23.32 -46.75
N PHE A 785 -8.65 23.77 -45.83
CA PHE A 785 -9.23 22.96 -44.78
C PHE A 785 -10.13 21.84 -45.33
N ASN A 786 -10.87 22.08 -46.43
CA ASN A 786 -11.78 21.12 -47.04
C ASN A 786 -11.13 20.32 -48.16
N ARG A 787 -9.86 20.55 -48.50
CA ARG A 787 -9.13 19.81 -49.52
C ARG A 787 -8.86 18.40 -49.07
N SER A 788 -9.68 17.47 -49.54
CA SER A 788 -9.45 16.02 -49.30
C SER A 788 -8.17 15.59 -50.06
N SER A 789 -7.33 14.79 -49.40
CA SER A 789 -6.21 14.10 -50.03
C SER A 789 -6.73 12.96 -50.91
N ALA A 790 -7.43 13.27 -51.98
CA ALA A 790 -7.75 12.28 -53.01
C ALA A 790 -6.42 11.81 -53.63
N PRO A 791 -6.15 10.51 -53.69
CA PRO A 791 -4.94 10.03 -54.34
C PRO A 791 -4.91 10.53 -55.77
N ASN A 792 -3.76 11.04 -56.18
CA ASN A 792 -3.50 11.50 -57.53
C ASN A 792 -3.45 10.28 -58.48
N ASP A 793 -4.62 9.78 -58.90
CA ASP A 793 -4.78 8.70 -59.89
C ASP A 793 -4.46 9.15 -61.35
N LYS A 794 -3.66 10.19 -61.54
CA LYS A 794 -3.35 10.72 -62.88
C LYS A 794 -1.94 10.48 -63.39
N GLU A 795 -1.10 9.68 -62.73
CA GLU A 795 0.26 9.38 -63.22
C GLU A 795 0.57 7.89 -63.53
N GLN A 796 -0.44 7.04 -63.70
CA GLN A 796 -0.21 5.65 -64.10
C GLN A 796 -0.97 5.26 -65.41
N GLN A 797 -1.04 6.15 -66.42
CA GLN A 797 -1.46 5.81 -67.74
C GLN A 797 -0.46 6.27 -68.81
N SER A 798 0.79 5.85 -68.71
CA SER A 798 1.68 5.83 -69.90
C SER A 798 2.93 5.00 -69.60
N SER A 799 2.84 3.67 -69.67
CA SER A 799 3.89 2.78 -70.24
C SER A 799 3.46 1.33 -70.11
N ARG A 800 2.63 0.87 -71.03
CA ARG A 800 2.60 -0.54 -71.38
C ARG A 800 3.69 -0.79 -72.45
N PRO A 801 4.69 -1.60 -72.22
CA PRO A 801 5.52 -2.07 -73.28
C PRO A 801 4.76 -3.16 -74.04
N SER A 802 4.62 -2.95 -75.34
CA SER A 802 4.12 -3.96 -76.29
C SER A 802 5.14 -5.09 -76.39
N THR A 803 4.69 -6.30 -76.15
CA THR A 803 5.39 -7.54 -76.51
C THR A 803 5.49 -7.76 -77.99
N HIS A 804 6.70 -8.01 -78.51
CA HIS A 804 7.03 -8.91 -79.57
C HIS A 804 8.05 -9.94 -79.06
#